data_8036524e0b3b547e09a2dc1c50bebac5
#
_entry.id   8036524e0b3b547e09a2dc1c50bebac5
#
_cell.length_a   1.000
_cell.length_b   1.000
_cell.length_c   1.000
_cell.angle_alpha   90.00
_cell.angle_beta   90.00
_cell.angle_gamma   90.00
#
_symmetry.space_group_name_H-M   'P 1'
#
loop_
_entity.id
_entity.type
_entity.pdbx_description
1 polymer ?
#
loop_
_entity_poly.entity_id
_entity_poly.type
_entity_poly.pdbx_seq_one_letter_code
_entity_poly.pdbx_strand_id
1 'polypeptide(L)'
;MARGRRFITLVGCAAILAGLAVASPAATAARADAIAPGAPGAPSYFDLARKDCVGTATATGSKVWYTVADGVLSDVYEPTIDNTNVSTLQYVVTDGSTFTDLQTRDMTYTVAADPTGMACTVTSTDAKHGFRLITTYITDPASDTVLMHTTLRDTPGSDTNLSSLHLYARLDAHVNGNGGGGTENAGANTGVVDTSAGSPVPVIYSTNTVTDAVNRDYAVPTYMALDATSDQAASVGYEGTASDGLTQLDATHTLTSYTSAPDGHIVATEDVTPASGHEVTLALGFGRSQAQSVSVAKTSLSQPFVLTAVRYLLGWAAYDAGLRRPAGQASLDRNYYLSANVLKASEDKTFPGAIVASLASPWGQSVPAGVTSNGEPSYFGSYREVFSRDLYEIFTGLMADGDVATARAATLFLFDKQQLPSGAMPRNSLLNGKAAPDTGGLQLDETAYPILMAQESGLGSNTALWQDHIRPAADFLVANGPSDGVERWEEQTGYSPSTIAAEIAGLTAASAIAASHGDTARANLYQATADDFQRNIKNWTVTTTGPDGPSYFIRLSKTGDPNAAISYSLGNGGPSVDQRSVLDGGFQELVRLGELPVTDPDIQASLAIVDKNISVSTPSGTGYYRYGNSAADGSADGYGDCYQPSQDSCTTPGAPWPPTDSGTGHLWPVLSGERAESDLAEGNTSGARSLLQAMINFSSGVGLVPEQAWEDPDLAASPYGSDPATASIGFTDGKAAGSASPLSWAQAQELRLIASLGAGHNVDTPAITTARYITSGPPGSLPVTITAPASGATLTTATTTVTGTTTPGSAVSIEAADSTTGEAATVTSTTAGSDGSFSASVPVGFGTNALTVTATTKGAGEVGGGRST
;
A
#
# COMPACT_ATOMS: atom_id res chain seq x y z
N MET A 1 -40.01 10.18 59.76
CA MET A 1 -40.47 9.30 60.83
C MET A 1 -39.34 8.29 60.98
N ALA A 2 -38.57 8.48 61.96
CA ALA A 2 -38.57 8.21 63.37
C ALA A 2 -38.24 6.75 63.71
N ARG A 3 -37.08 6.65 64.33
CA ARG A 3 -36.64 5.85 65.51
C ARG A 3 -36.52 4.31 65.26
N GLY A 4 -35.60 3.64 65.92
CA GLY A 4 -34.81 3.90 67.14
C GLY A 4 -33.67 2.90 67.35
N ARG A 5 -32.86 3.37 68.24
CA ARG A 5 -31.70 2.72 68.83
C ARG A 5 -32.10 1.51 69.71
N ARG A 6 -31.15 0.59 69.95
CA ARG A 6 -30.80 0.14 71.31
C ARG A 6 -29.40 -0.53 71.32
N PHE A 7 -28.58 -0.03 72.27
CA PHE A 7 -27.42 -0.60 72.94
C PHE A 7 -27.77 -1.80 73.82
N ILE A 8 -26.86 -2.74 73.99
CA ILE A 8 -26.58 -3.35 75.26
C ILE A 8 -25.15 -3.87 75.30
N THR A 9 -24.57 -3.73 76.51
CA THR A 9 -23.24 -3.66 76.98
C THR A 9 -22.69 -5.02 77.47
N LEU A 10 -21.37 -5.20 77.38
CA LEU A 10 -20.40 -5.81 78.31
C LEU A 10 -20.79 -7.08 79.17
N VAL A 11 -19.88 -8.10 79.08
CA VAL A 11 -19.19 -8.60 80.23
C VAL A 11 -17.89 -9.27 79.80
N GLY A 12 -16.76 -8.95 80.44
CA GLY A 12 -15.45 -9.48 80.29
C GLY A 12 -15.18 -10.75 81.13
N CYS A 13 -14.12 -11.44 80.70
CA CYS A 13 -13.30 -12.27 81.66
C CYS A 13 -11.88 -12.38 81.07
N ALA A 14 -10.95 -12.01 81.92
CA ALA A 14 -9.51 -12.16 81.71
C ALA A 14 -9.05 -13.60 82.00
N ALA A 15 -8.06 -14.10 81.30
CA ALA A 15 -6.81 -14.59 81.85
C ALA A 15 -6.04 -15.53 80.89
N ILE A 16 -4.74 -15.34 80.93
CA ILE A 16 -3.58 -16.22 80.91
C ILE A 16 -2.79 -16.19 79.62
N LEU A 17 -1.63 -15.53 79.68
CA LEU A 17 -0.49 -15.55 78.80
C LEU A 17 0.06 -16.98 78.58
N ALA A 18 0.30 -17.31 77.31
CA ALA A 18 1.38 -18.17 76.85
C ALA A 18 1.97 -17.57 75.53
N GLY A 19 3.21 -17.10 75.63
CA GLY A 19 3.90 -16.51 74.56
C GLY A 19 4.22 -17.49 73.41
N LEU A 20 3.72 -17.21 72.21
CA LEU A 20 4.28 -17.72 70.96
C LEU A 20 4.64 -16.49 70.15
N ALA A 21 5.94 -16.28 70.00
CA ALA A 21 6.47 -15.33 69.01
C ALA A 21 6.05 -15.75 67.62
N VAL A 22 5.00 -15.18 67.12
CA VAL A 22 4.69 -15.23 65.66
C VAL A 22 5.60 -14.22 65.04
N ALA A 23 6.59 -14.70 64.22
CA ALA A 23 7.33 -13.86 63.33
C ALA A 23 6.33 -13.22 62.40
N SER A 24 6.15 -11.91 62.45
CA SER A 24 5.48 -11.15 61.41
C SER A 24 6.19 -11.41 60.06
N PRO A 25 5.48 -11.76 59.01
CA PRO A 25 6.08 -11.71 57.70
C PRO A 25 6.55 -10.25 57.49
N ALA A 26 7.84 -10.08 57.21
CA ALA A 26 8.36 -8.81 56.75
C ALA A 26 7.49 -8.38 55.56
N ALA A 27 6.75 -7.28 55.73
CA ALA A 27 6.15 -6.60 54.61
C ALA A 27 7.32 -6.28 53.66
N THR A 28 7.36 -6.94 52.52
CA THR A 28 8.19 -6.50 51.40
C THR A 28 7.75 -5.06 51.13
N ALA A 29 8.61 -4.12 51.48
CA ALA A 29 8.41 -2.73 51.11
C ALA A 29 8.24 -2.74 49.59
N ALA A 30 7.10 -2.28 49.08
CA ALA A 30 6.93 -2.02 47.68
C ALA A 30 8.12 -1.15 47.28
N ARG A 31 8.95 -1.65 46.35
CA ARG A 31 10.08 -0.92 45.80
C ARG A 31 9.47 0.30 45.12
N ALA A 32 9.84 1.49 45.57
CA ALA A 32 9.38 2.71 44.93
C ALA A 32 9.74 2.61 43.43
N ASP A 33 8.77 2.91 42.54
CA ASP A 33 8.98 2.88 41.09
C ASP A 33 10.16 3.79 40.77
N ALA A 34 11.17 3.23 40.12
CA ALA A 34 12.29 4.02 39.60
C ALA A 34 11.90 4.66 38.28
N ILE A 35 11.52 5.94 38.33
CA ILE A 35 11.11 6.70 37.15
C ILE A 35 12.36 7.03 36.32
N ALA A 36 12.30 6.75 35.04
CA ALA A 36 13.35 7.05 34.10
C ALA A 36 13.54 8.58 33.92
N PRO A 37 14.77 9.11 33.96
CA PRO A 37 15.06 10.49 33.63
C PRO A 37 15.17 10.69 32.11
N GLY A 38 14.92 11.91 31.63
CA GLY A 38 15.18 12.32 30.25
C GLY A 38 13.98 12.49 29.35
N ALA A 39 12.75 12.50 29.92
CA ALA A 39 11.54 12.79 29.14
C ALA A 39 11.68 14.14 28.37
N PRO A 40 11.13 14.23 27.18
CA PRO A 40 10.38 13.23 26.42
C PRO A 40 11.25 12.29 25.55
N GLY A 41 12.56 12.44 25.50
CA GLY A 41 13.44 11.69 24.62
C GLY A 41 13.69 12.40 23.27
N ALA A 42 14.35 11.71 22.36
CA ALA A 42 14.64 12.19 21.02
C ALA A 42 13.35 12.24 20.16
N PRO A 43 13.31 13.03 19.06
CA PRO A 43 12.26 12.92 18.06
C PRO A 43 12.12 11.49 17.53
N SER A 44 10.91 11.10 17.21
CA SER A 44 10.58 9.77 16.74
C SER A 44 10.19 9.78 15.26
N TYR A 45 10.62 8.76 14.53
CA TYR A 45 10.32 8.54 13.11
C TYR A 45 9.88 7.10 12.89
N PHE A 46 9.14 6.84 11.80
CA PHE A 46 8.87 5.47 11.36
C PHE A 46 10.16 4.81 10.85
N ASP A 47 10.11 3.55 10.45
CA ASP A 47 11.30 2.84 9.99
C ASP A 47 11.37 2.78 8.46
N LEU A 48 12.50 2.27 7.96
CA LEU A 48 12.82 2.15 6.53
C LEU A 48 11.68 1.49 5.75
N ALA A 49 11.28 2.10 4.64
CA ALA A 49 10.29 1.55 3.73
C ALA A 49 10.82 0.39 2.88
N ARG A 50 12.13 0.31 2.70
CA ARG A 50 12.82 -0.76 1.98
C ARG A 50 12.87 -2.02 2.87
N LYS A 51 11.78 -2.81 2.85
CA LYS A 51 11.69 -4.00 3.69
C LYS A 51 12.52 -5.16 3.12
N ASP A 52 13.09 -5.94 4.02
CA ASP A 52 13.76 -7.21 3.71
C ASP A 52 12.76 -8.37 3.68
N CYS A 53 11.79 -8.35 4.59
CA CYS A 53 10.74 -9.33 4.73
C CYS A 53 9.46 -8.71 5.25
N VAL A 54 8.35 -9.38 4.93
CA VAL A 54 7.02 -9.10 5.52
C VAL A 54 6.37 -10.43 5.87
N GLY A 55 5.49 -10.45 6.89
CA GLY A 55 4.79 -11.68 7.23
C GLY A 55 3.66 -11.49 8.23
N THR A 56 2.70 -12.40 8.15
CA THR A 56 1.57 -12.54 9.06
C THR A 56 1.06 -13.97 9.01
N ALA A 57 0.34 -14.45 10.01
CA ALA A 57 -0.34 -15.75 9.91
C ALA A 57 -1.54 -15.68 8.97
N THR A 58 -1.85 -16.75 8.25
CA THR A 58 -3.08 -16.83 7.44
C THR A 58 -4.35 -16.85 8.29
N ALA A 59 -4.24 -17.17 9.57
CA ALA A 59 -5.36 -17.20 10.51
C ALA A 59 -5.87 -15.77 10.81
N THR A 60 -7.15 -15.52 10.59
CA THR A 60 -7.79 -14.21 10.83
C THR A 60 -7.98 -13.86 12.30
N GLY A 61 -7.78 -14.82 13.20
CA GLY A 61 -7.78 -14.59 14.66
C GLY A 61 -6.50 -13.97 15.18
N SER A 62 -5.40 -14.02 14.42
CA SER A 62 -4.13 -13.36 14.69
C SER A 62 -4.06 -12.11 13.82
N LYS A 63 -4.22 -10.93 14.45
CA LYS A 63 -4.29 -9.63 13.78
C LYS A 63 -3.00 -8.85 13.95
N VAL A 64 -1.88 -9.52 13.66
CA VAL A 64 -0.57 -8.92 13.75
C VAL A 64 0.23 -9.22 12.49
N TRP A 65 0.96 -8.20 12.01
CA TRP A 65 1.90 -8.29 10.88
C TRP A 65 3.27 -7.84 11.35
N TYR A 66 4.30 -8.48 10.86
CA TYR A 66 5.67 -8.06 11.08
C TYR A 66 6.34 -7.67 9.77
N THR A 67 7.27 -6.76 9.86
CA THR A 67 8.22 -6.46 8.79
C THR A 67 9.66 -6.55 9.32
N VAL A 68 10.59 -6.74 8.42
CA VAL A 68 12.04 -6.66 8.70
C VAL A 68 12.64 -5.64 7.76
N ALA A 69 13.44 -4.73 8.27
CA ALA A 69 14.23 -3.79 7.48
C ALA A 69 15.62 -3.66 8.14
N ASP A 70 16.66 -3.45 7.34
CA ASP A 70 18.05 -3.39 7.81
C ASP A 70 18.44 -4.56 8.73
N GLY A 71 17.85 -5.75 8.44
CA GLY A 71 18.10 -6.99 9.17
C GLY A 71 17.48 -7.10 10.55
N VAL A 72 16.60 -6.19 10.97
CA VAL A 72 15.92 -6.19 12.27
C VAL A 72 14.41 -6.09 12.14
N LEU A 73 13.67 -6.48 13.19
CA LEU A 73 12.22 -6.30 13.22
C LEU A 73 11.89 -4.81 13.18
N SER A 74 10.98 -4.43 12.28
CA SER A 74 10.54 -3.05 12.09
C SER A 74 9.03 -3.00 11.88
N ASP A 75 8.41 -1.83 11.99
CA ASP A 75 7.01 -1.55 11.68
C ASP A 75 6.06 -2.75 11.91
N VAL A 76 5.78 -3.07 13.16
CA VAL A 76 4.80 -4.11 13.51
C VAL A 76 3.41 -3.50 13.57
N TYR A 77 2.46 -4.09 12.81
CA TYR A 77 1.08 -3.60 12.75
C TYR A 77 0.16 -4.47 13.60
N GLU A 78 -0.72 -3.85 14.40
CA GLU A 78 -1.76 -4.50 15.22
C GLU A 78 -2.73 -3.42 15.76
N PRO A 79 -4.05 -3.58 15.79
CA PRO A 79 -4.86 -4.74 15.34
C PRO A 79 -5.27 -4.66 13.88
N THR A 80 -4.90 -3.59 13.20
CA THR A 80 -5.14 -3.35 11.79
C THR A 80 -3.82 -3.04 11.08
N ILE A 81 -3.78 -3.32 9.80
CA ILE A 81 -2.56 -3.22 9.00
C ILE A 81 -2.01 -1.79 8.90
N ASP A 82 -2.83 -0.79 9.17
CA ASP A 82 -2.47 0.63 9.19
C ASP A 82 -2.04 1.14 10.57
N ASN A 83 -1.99 0.29 11.59
CA ASN A 83 -1.66 0.69 12.96
C ASN A 83 -0.25 0.25 13.34
N THR A 84 0.73 1.12 13.13
CA THR A 84 2.14 0.87 13.45
C THR A 84 2.38 0.98 14.96
N ASN A 85 3.15 0.03 15.52
CA ASN A 85 3.41 -0.02 16.96
C ASN A 85 4.90 -0.09 17.33
N VAL A 86 5.76 -0.40 16.38
CA VAL A 86 7.21 -0.59 16.58
C VAL A 86 7.97 0.21 15.54
N SER A 87 8.99 0.95 15.96
CA SER A 87 10.04 1.40 15.05
C SER A 87 11.00 0.24 14.80
N THR A 88 11.77 -0.17 15.83
CA THR A 88 12.67 -1.31 15.73
C THR A 88 12.62 -2.19 16.96
N LEU A 89 12.83 -3.50 16.77
CA LEU A 89 13.22 -4.42 17.84
C LEU A 89 14.47 -5.18 17.38
N GLN A 90 15.58 -4.96 18.08
CA GLN A 90 16.90 -5.45 17.71
C GLN A 90 17.71 -5.87 18.93
N TYR A 91 18.81 -6.56 18.69
CA TYR A 91 19.69 -6.99 19.75
C TYR A 91 20.86 -6.04 19.98
N VAL A 92 21.24 -5.91 21.25
CA VAL A 92 22.52 -5.33 21.70
C VAL A 92 23.33 -6.46 22.34
N VAL A 93 24.57 -6.63 21.92
CA VAL A 93 25.48 -7.66 22.43
C VAL A 93 26.67 -7.01 23.11
N THR A 94 27.05 -7.48 24.31
CA THR A 94 28.22 -6.99 25.04
C THR A 94 28.92 -8.15 25.77
N ASP A 95 30.24 -8.00 26.00
CA ASP A 95 30.98 -8.87 26.91
C ASP A 95 30.96 -8.37 28.38
N GLY A 96 30.20 -7.30 28.65
CA GLY A 96 30.08 -6.68 29.97
C GLY A 96 31.29 -5.83 30.36
N SER A 97 32.27 -5.59 29.48
CA SER A 97 33.50 -4.92 29.89
C SER A 97 34.24 -4.15 28.81
N THR A 98 34.27 -4.59 27.54
CA THR A 98 35.15 -4.03 26.51
C THR A 98 34.45 -3.58 25.26
N PHE A 99 33.25 -4.07 24.96
CA PHE A 99 32.49 -3.68 23.77
C PHE A 99 30.98 -3.76 24.01
N THR A 100 30.25 -2.98 23.23
CA THR A 100 28.79 -3.04 23.05
C THR A 100 28.50 -2.85 21.57
N ASP A 101 27.86 -3.83 20.95
CA ASP A 101 27.53 -3.82 19.54
C ASP A 101 26.01 -3.86 19.36
N LEU A 102 25.47 -2.96 18.52
CA LEU A 102 24.08 -2.89 18.09
C LEU A 102 23.95 -3.52 16.71
N GLN A 103 22.90 -4.32 16.47
CA GLN A 103 22.74 -5.05 15.21
C GLN A 103 22.85 -4.15 13.98
N THR A 104 22.08 -3.07 13.90
CA THR A 104 22.05 -2.18 12.72
C THR A 104 23.31 -1.33 12.59
N ARG A 105 24.01 -1.06 13.67
CA ARG A 105 25.19 -0.19 13.69
C ARG A 105 26.50 -0.92 13.41
N ASP A 106 26.66 -2.14 13.98
CA ASP A 106 27.97 -2.80 14.11
C ASP A 106 28.06 -4.14 13.37
N MET A 107 26.93 -4.68 12.88
CA MET A 107 26.88 -5.98 12.21
C MET A 107 26.49 -5.86 10.75
N THR A 108 26.92 -6.83 9.95
CA THR A 108 26.43 -7.03 8.61
C THR A 108 25.35 -8.14 8.63
N TYR A 109 24.42 -8.14 7.69
CA TYR A 109 23.36 -9.13 7.69
C TYR A 109 23.12 -9.76 6.32
N THR A 110 22.47 -10.92 6.35
CA THR A 110 21.90 -11.58 5.19
C THR A 110 20.50 -12.11 5.53
N VAL A 111 19.63 -12.14 4.53
CA VAL A 111 18.24 -12.55 4.70
C VAL A 111 17.94 -13.78 3.88
N ALA A 112 17.17 -14.68 4.46
CA ALA A 112 16.62 -15.85 3.79
C ALA A 112 15.16 -16.05 4.23
N ALA A 113 14.33 -16.60 3.35
CA ALA A 113 12.97 -16.97 3.67
C ALA A 113 12.77 -18.48 3.44
N ASP A 114 11.72 -19.01 4.08
CA ASP A 114 11.18 -20.33 3.75
C ASP A 114 10.60 -20.37 2.32
N PRO A 115 10.21 -21.53 1.80
CA PRO A 115 9.65 -21.62 0.45
C PRO A 115 8.39 -20.77 0.20
N THR A 116 7.62 -20.43 1.24
CA THR A 116 6.42 -19.56 1.11
C THR A 116 6.78 -18.08 1.09
N GLY A 117 7.99 -17.70 1.51
CA GLY A 117 8.43 -16.33 1.65
C GLY A 117 7.95 -15.61 2.89
N MET A 118 7.10 -16.24 3.72
CA MET A 118 6.42 -15.60 4.85
C MET A 118 7.09 -15.83 6.21
N ALA A 119 8.01 -16.77 6.34
CA ALA A 119 8.90 -16.89 7.49
C ALA A 119 10.31 -16.44 7.11
N CYS A 120 10.79 -15.41 7.77
CA CYS A 120 12.06 -14.75 7.48
C CYS A 120 13.13 -15.19 8.46
N THR A 121 14.31 -15.47 7.97
CA THR A 121 15.50 -15.73 8.79
C THR A 121 16.61 -14.75 8.43
N VAL A 122 17.02 -13.97 9.42
CA VAL A 122 18.14 -13.02 9.32
C VAL A 122 19.36 -13.61 10.01
N THR A 123 20.51 -13.53 9.36
CA THR A 123 21.81 -13.81 9.97
C THR A 123 22.60 -12.52 10.07
N SER A 124 22.66 -11.95 11.28
CA SER A 124 23.49 -10.78 11.59
C SER A 124 24.85 -11.25 12.07
N THR A 125 25.92 -10.73 11.50
CA THR A 125 27.30 -11.17 11.73
C THR A 125 28.17 -10.03 12.23
N ASP A 126 28.72 -10.19 13.41
CA ASP A 126 29.82 -9.38 13.90
C ASP A 126 31.15 -10.09 13.57
N ALA A 127 31.81 -9.58 12.54
CA ALA A 127 33.11 -10.10 12.12
C ALA A 127 34.24 -9.67 13.06
N LYS A 128 34.07 -8.57 13.81
CA LYS A 128 35.09 -8.03 14.70
C LYS A 128 35.26 -8.86 15.99
N HIS A 129 34.11 -9.25 16.59
CA HIS A 129 34.09 -10.01 17.84
C HIS A 129 33.79 -11.51 17.61
N GLY A 130 33.57 -11.92 16.37
CA GLY A 130 33.56 -13.32 15.94
C GLY A 130 32.27 -14.09 16.29
N PHE A 131 31.13 -13.42 16.36
CA PHE A 131 29.83 -14.06 16.61
C PHE A 131 28.78 -13.68 15.56
N ARG A 132 27.66 -14.41 15.56
CA ARG A 132 26.50 -14.13 14.72
C ARG A 132 25.21 -14.48 15.43
N LEU A 133 24.17 -13.74 15.13
CA LEU A 133 22.79 -13.98 15.53
C LEU A 133 22.02 -14.53 14.33
N ILE A 134 21.31 -15.64 14.53
CA ILE A 134 20.43 -16.24 13.51
C ILE A 134 19.03 -16.16 14.04
N THR A 135 18.22 -15.24 13.52
CA THR A 135 16.89 -14.92 14.02
C THR A 135 15.83 -15.30 13.00
N THR A 136 14.85 -16.11 13.41
CA THR A 136 13.67 -16.45 12.59
C THR A 136 12.46 -15.71 13.12
N TYR A 137 11.75 -15.01 12.24
CA TYR A 137 10.56 -14.21 12.51
C TYR A 137 9.31 -14.90 11.98
N ILE A 138 8.27 -14.98 12.83
CA ILE A 138 6.91 -15.42 12.48
C ILE A 138 5.90 -14.69 13.35
N THR A 139 4.60 -14.79 13.03
CA THR A 139 3.53 -14.46 13.98
C THR A 139 2.87 -15.74 14.53
N ASP A 140 2.34 -15.71 15.75
CA ASP A 140 1.61 -16.85 16.31
C ASP A 140 0.20 -16.94 15.67
N PRO A 141 -0.17 -18.02 14.99
CA PRO A 141 -1.50 -18.16 14.38
C PRO A 141 -2.66 -18.16 15.38
N ALA A 142 -2.38 -18.33 16.67
CA ALA A 142 -3.40 -18.42 17.72
C ALA A 142 -3.57 -17.14 18.55
N SER A 143 -2.68 -16.15 18.38
CA SER A 143 -2.69 -14.91 19.20
C SER A 143 -2.02 -13.75 18.47
N ASP A 144 -2.28 -12.53 18.94
CA ASP A 144 -1.66 -11.31 18.42
C ASP A 144 -0.24 -11.17 18.97
N THR A 145 0.68 -11.99 18.45
CA THR A 145 2.08 -12.05 18.91
C THR A 145 3.04 -12.22 17.73
N VAL A 146 4.09 -11.39 17.71
CA VAL A 146 5.29 -11.65 16.90
C VAL A 146 6.25 -12.50 17.72
N LEU A 147 6.80 -13.54 17.11
CA LEU A 147 7.81 -14.41 17.70
C LEU A 147 9.14 -14.26 16.96
N MET A 148 10.21 -14.03 17.72
CA MET A 148 11.60 -13.98 17.24
C MET A 148 12.39 -15.10 17.91
N HIS A 149 12.79 -16.10 17.15
CA HIS A 149 13.63 -17.18 17.66
C HIS A 149 15.06 -16.99 17.21
N THR A 150 15.96 -16.74 18.17
CA THR A 150 17.35 -16.39 17.90
C THR A 150 18.30 -17.43 18.47
N THR A 151 19.26 -17.79 17.63
CA THR A 151 20.39 -18.64 18.00
C THR A 151 21.69 -17.85 17.90
N LEU A 152 22.46 -17.77 18.97
CA LEU A 152 23.82 -17.20 19.02
C LEU A 152 24.85 -18.27 18.62
N ARG A 153 25.70 -17.97 17.65
CA ARG A 153 26.77 -18.87 17.15
C ARG A 153 28.07 -18.07 16.99
N ASP A 154 29.19 -18.77 17.04
CA ASP A 154 30.48 -18.25 16.57
C ASP A 154 30.50 -18.10 15.04
N THR A 155 31.31 -17.18 14.55
CA THR A 155 31.58 -17.09 13.11
C THR A 155 32.51 -18.22 12.67
N PRO A 156 32.42 -18.73 11.44
CA PRO A 156 33.31 -19.77 10.96
C PRO A 156 34.79 -19.39 11.09
N GLY A 157 35.53 -20.17 11.85
CA GLY A 157 36.93 -19.92 12.11
C GLY A 157 37.23 -19.03 13.33
N SER A 158 36.24 -18.61 14.08
CA SER A 158 36.39 -17.95 15.38
C SER A 158 36.27 -18.96 16.50
N ASP A 159 36.94 -18.69 17.62
CA ASP A 159 36.86 -19.43 18.90
C ASP A 159 36.24 -18.54 19.99
N THR A 160 35.22 -17.76 19.63
CA THR A 160 34.57 -16.82 20.54
C THR A 160 33.89 -17.54 21.68
N ASN A 161 34.16 -17.13 22.93
CA ASN A 161 33.47 -17.67 24.09
C ASN A 161 32.05 -17.08 24.20
N LEU A 162 31.10 -17.70 23.53
CA LEU A 162 29.70 -17.25 23.49
C LEU A 162 29.06 -17.16 24.88
N SER A 163 29.54 -17.93 25.85
CA SER A 163 29.01 -17.93 27.23
C SER A 163 29.44 -16.68 28.03
N SER A 164 30.39 -15.87 27.53
CA SER A 164 30.74 -14.59 28.12
C SER A 164 30.01 -13.42 27.52
N LEU A 165 29.17 -13.65 26.52
CA LEU A 165 28.37 -12.60 25.88
C LEU A 165 27.01 -12.46 26.58
N HIS A 166 26.62 -11.20 26.78
CA HIS A 166 25.29 -10.81 27.24
C HIS A 166 24.48 -10.33 26.06
N LEU A 167 23.23 -10.78 25.97
CA LEU A 167 22.31 -10.47 24.91
C LEU A 167 21.14 -9.64 25.47
N TYR A 168 20.95 -8.44 24.95
CA TYR A 168 19.83 -7.58 25.30
C TYR A 168 18.91 -7.38 24.10
N ALA A 169 17.60 -7.43 24.31
CA ALA A 169 16.60 -7.01 23.32
C ALA A 169 16.25 -5.54 23.58
N ARG A 170 16.37 -4.70 22.55
CA ARG A 170 16.01 -3.28 22.61
C ARG A 170 14.82 -3.02 21.69
N LEU A 171 13.72 -2.59 22.26
CA LEU A 171 12.47 -2.26 21.61
C LEU A 171 12.30 -0.74 21.56
N ASP A 172 12.24 -0.19 20.39
CA ASP A 172 11.90 1.20 20.11
C ASP A 172 10.44 1.26 19.64
N ALA A 173 9.59 2.04 20.31
CA ALA A 173 8.15 1.93 20.22
C ALA A 173 7.47 3.11 19.56
N HIS A 174 6.43 2.78 18.75
CA HIS A 174 5.51 3.71 18.10
C HIS A 174 4.05 3.34 18.35
N VAL A 175 3.69 2.93 19.55
CA VAL A 175 2.36 2.36 19.82
C VAL A 175 1.24 3.30 19.37
N ASN A 176 0.34 2.79 18.53
CA ASN A 176 -0.72 3.54 17.83
C ASN A 176 -0.17 4.65 16.89
N GLY A 177 1.00 4.47 16.29
CA GLY A 177 1.63 5.49 15.46
C GLY A 177 2.09 6.71 16.24
N ASN A 178 2.06 6.65 17.57
CA ASN A 178 2.46 7.72 18.46
C ASN A 178 3.87 7.42 19.01
N GLY A 179 4.85 8.15 18.59
CA GLY A 179 6.20 7.98 19.10
C GLY A 179 6.57 9.03 20.12
N GLY A 180 6.09 10.20 19.93
CA GLY A 180 6.28 11.40 20.74
C GLY A 180 7.65 11.55 21.40
N GLY A 181 8.36 12.60 21.09
CA GLY A 181 9.65 12.92 21.67
C GLY A 181 10.06 14.31 21.20
N GLY A 182 11.00 14.93 21.86
CA GLY A 182 11.41 16.29 21.50
C GLY A 182 10.28 17.31 21.62
N THR A 183 10.22 18.26 20.70
CA THR A 183 9.23 19.34 20.68
C THR A 183 7.87 18.95 20.08
N GLU A 184 7.80 17.80 19.43
CA GLU A 184 6.63 17.30 18.71
C GLU A 184 5.98 16.12 19.45
N ASN A 185 5.96 16.19 20.76
CA ASN A 185 5.63 15.08 21.65
C ASN A 185 4.11 14.86 21.86
N ALA A 186 3.27 15.22 20.93
CA ALA A 186 1.86 14.87 21.04
C ALA A 186 1.66 13.38 20.68
N GLY A 187 0.87 12.69 21.48
CA GLY A 187 0.65 11.26 21.31
C GLY A 187 1.77 10.36 21.84
N ALA A 188 2.52 10.86 22.83
CA ALA A 188 3.60 10.11 23.47
C ALA A 188 3.17 8.75 24.03
N ASN A 189 4.11 7.81 24.04
CA ASN A 189 3.91 6.50 24.65
C ASN A 189 4.23 6.53 26.15
N THR A 190 3.79 5.50 26.87
CA THR A 190 4.16 5.25 28.27
C THR A 190 4.74 3.85 28.41
N GLY A 191 5.88 3.73 29.10
CA GLY A 191 6.54 2.47 29.40
C GLY A 191 6.46 2.12 30.88
N VAL A 192 6.20 0.84 31.18
CA VAL A 192 6.23 0.29 32.55
C VAL A 192 6.87 -1.10 32.52
N VAL A 193 7.46 -1.52 33.66
CA VAL A 193 7.93 -2.91 33.84
C VAL A 193 6.93 -3.65 34.74
N ASP A 194 6.22 -4.61 34.14
CA ASP A 194 5.29 -5.49 34.88
C ASP A 194 6.06 -6.61 35.57
N THR A 195 5.84 -6.78 36.88
CA THR A 195 6.45 -7.86 37.68
C THR A 195 5.39 -8.81 38.25
N SER A 196 4.12 -8.63 37.89
CA SER A 196 3.01 -9.40 38.44
C SER A 196 3.07 -10.89 38.11
N ALA A 197 3.73 -11.24 37.03
CA ALA A 197 3.88 -12.61 36.55
C ALA A 197 5.18 -13.31 37.03
N GLY A 198 5.95 -12.68 37.91
CA GLY A 198 7.13 -13.26 38.53
C GLY A 198 8.48 -12.91 37.89
N SER A 199 8.48 -12.53 36.59
CA SER A 199 9.62 -11.98 35.88
C SER A 199 9.32 -10.53 35.45
N PRO A 200 10.34 -9.68 35.21
CA PRO A 200 10.13 -8.32 34.74
C PRO A 200 9.80 -8.33 33.26
N VAL A 201 8.62 -7.87 32.88
CA VAL A 201 8.15 -7.75 31.49
C VAL A 201 7.94 -6.28 31.17
N PRO A 202 8.71 -5.68 30.23
CA PRO A 202 8.45 -4.33 29.80
C PRO A 202 7.17 -4.28 28.97
N VAL A 203 6.31 -3.30 29.29
CA VAL A 203 5.07 -3.01 28.57
C VAL A 203 5.09 -1.56 28.15
N ILE A 204 4.91 -1.32 26.85
CA ILE A 204 4.76 0.02 26.29
C ILE A 204 3.35 0.14 25.74
N TYR A 205 2.71 1.29 25.97
CA TYR A 205 1.33 1.47 25.54
C TYR A 205 1.01 2.92 25.16
N SER A 206 -0.02 3.06 24.34
CA SER A 206 -0.72 4.31 24.08
C SER A 206 -2.23 4.09 24.21
N THR A 207 -2.87 4.97 24.96
CA THR A 207 -4.34 5.05 25.04
C THR A 207 -4.91 6.14 24.16
N ASN A 208 -4.06 6.89 23.47
CA ASN A 208 -4.46 7.88 22.50
C ASN A 208 -4.90 7.17 21.21
N THR A 209 -6.18 7.36 20.84
CA THR A 209 -6.79 6.80 19.62
C THR A 209 -7.10 7.88 18.59
N VAL A 210 -6.76 9.13 18.88
CA VAL A 210 -6.88 10.27 17.95
C VAL A 210 -5.53 10.47 17.31
N THR A 211 -5.22 9.64 16.32
CA THR A 211 -3.88 9.64 15.72
C THR A 211 -3.84 10.39 14.43
N ASP A 212 -4.65 10.54 13.55
CA ASP A 212 -4.44 11.14 12.23
C ASP A 212 -5.73 11.57 11.55
N ALA A 213 -6.68 10.66 11.37
CA ALA A 213 -7.89 10.97 10.65
C ALA A 213 -9.11 10.92 11.56
N VAL A 214 -9.95 11.94 11.48
CA VAL A 214 -11.28 11.96 12.11
C VAL A 214 -12.12 10.74 11.70
N ASN A 215 -11.84 10.18 10.53
CA ASN A 215 -12.56 9.04 9.96
C ASN A 215 -12.05 7.67 10.43
N ARG A 216 -10.90 7.60 11.10
CA ARG A 216 -10.32 6.35 11.61
C ARG A 216 -10.96 5.95 12.94
N ASP A 217 -12.25 5.61 12.91
CA ASP A 217 -13.09 5.31 14.09
C ASP A 217 -12.93 3.90 14.66
N TYR A 218 -12.00 3.12 14.14
CA TYR A 218 -11.64 1.78 14.59
C TYR A 218 -10.35 1.72 15.43
N ALA A 219 -9.70 2.85 15.65
CA ALA A 219 -8.51 2.92 16.51
C ALA A 219 -8.86 2.56 17.96
N VAL A 220 -8.00 1.79 18.60
CA VAL A 220 -8.20 1.29 19.98
C VAL A 220 -6.96 1.49 20.83
N PRO A 221 -7.09 1.62 22.17
CA PRO A 221 -5.94 1.59 23.05
C PRO A 221 -5.11 0.32 22.83
N THR A 222 -3.81 0.45 22.70
CA THR A 222 -2.91 -0.67 22.42
C THR A 222 -1.84 -0.76 23.51
N TYR A 223 -1.62 -1.97 24.00
CA TYR A 223 -0.59 -2.35 24.95
C TYR A 223 0.28 -3.43 24.32
N MET A 224 1.57 -3.25 24.36
CA MET A 224 2.58 -4.12 23.76
C MET A 224 3.54 -4.59 24.86
N ALA A 225 3.65 -5.90 25.07
CA ALA A 225 4.53 -6.53 26.05
C ALA A 225 5.65 -7.29 25.35
N LEU A 226 6.89 -7.00 25.69
CA LEU A 226 8.05 -7.80 25.29
C LEU A 226 8.37 -8.80 26.40
N ASP A 227 8.46 -10.08 26.06
CA ASP A 227 8.79 -11.16 27.02
C ASP A 227 9.70 -12.17 26.33
N ALA A 228 10.49 -12.92 27.09
CA ALA A 228 11.48 -13.85 26.57
C ALA A 228 11.48 -15.19 27.29
N THR A 229 11.99 -16.24 26.63
CA THR A 229 12.25 -17.52 27.29
C THR A 229 13.40 -17.47 28.30
N SER A 230 14.17 -16.39 28.32
CA SER A 230 15.19 -16.05 29.31
C SER A 230 15.07 -14.56 29.59
N ASP A 231 14.56 -14.19 30.72
CA ASP A 231 14.29 -12.83 31.17
C ASP A 231 14.97 -12.60 32.55
N GLN A 232 15.97 -11.73 32.60
CA GLN A 232 16.74 -11.49 33.81
C GLN A 232 16.51 -10.11 34.43
N ALA A 233 16.54 -9.07 33.60
CA ALA A 233 16.34 -7.69 33.97
C ALA A 233 15.71 -6.92 32.84
N ALA A 234 14.84 -5.95 33.14
CA ALA A 234 14.26 -5.06 32.16
C ALA A 234 14.32 -3.60 32.64
N SER A 235 14.33 -2.69 31.69
CA SER A 235 14.29 -1.26 31.89
C SER A 235 13.40 -0.60 30.82
N VAL A 236 12.67 0.44 31.19
CA VAL A 236 12.03 1.36 30.25
C VAL A 236 12.66 2.73 30.39
N GLY A 237 12.90 3.40 29.26
CA GLY A 237 13.57 4.70 29.24
C GLY A 237 13.13 5.53 28.05
N TYR A 238 13.85 6.61 27.81
CA TYR A 238 13.59 7.54 26.72
C TYR A 238 14.74 7.49 25.71
N GLU A 239 14.39 7.37 24.43
CA GLU A 239 15.33 7.31 23.31
C GLU A 239 16.42 8.38 23.39
N GLY A 240 17.68 7.96 23.22
CA GLY A 240 18.86 8.83 23.17
C GLY A 240 19.25 9.50 24.49
N THR A 241 18.59 9.15 25.62
CA THR A 241 18.88 9.76 26.92
C THR A 241 19.69 8.82 27.83
N ALA A 242 20.08 9.31 29.02
CA ALA A 242 20.76 8.48 30.01
C ALA A 242 19.91 7.31 30.56
N SER A 243 18.59 7.28 30.28
CA SER A 243 17.72 6.17 30.65
C SER A 243 17.54 5.15 29.54
N ASP A 244 17.99 5.44 28.31
CA ASP A 244 18.02 4.47 27.23
C ASP A 244 19.05 3.37 27.54
N GLY A 245 18.60 2.11 27.47
CA GLY A 245 19.48 0.98 27.71
C GLY A 245 20.70 0.92 26.80
N LEU A 246 20.55 1.30 25.53
CA LEU A 246 21.69 1.38 24.59
C LEU A 246 22.73 2.40 25.05
N THR A 247 22.30 3.60 25.43
CA THR A 247 23.19 4.63 25.95
C THR A 247 23.94 4.15 27.21
N GLN A 248 23.27 3.38 28.08
CA GLN A 248 23.89 2.81 29.27
C GLN A 248 24.91 1.71 28.93
N LEU A 249 24.54 0.81 28.03
CA LEU A 249 25.39 -0.29 27.60
C LEU A 249 26.63 0.22 26.84
N ASP A 250 26.48 1.23 25.99
CA ASP A 250 27.62 1.89 25.33
C ASP A 250 28.57 2.56 26.31
N ALA A 251 28.04 3.15 27.39
CA ALA A 251 28.83 3.87 28.37
C ALA A 251 29.50 2.97 29.42
N THR A 252 28.82 1.90 29.85
CA THR A 252 29.24 1.11 31.04
C THR A 252 29.14 -0.39 30.84
N HIS A 253 28.65 -0.88 29.72
CA HIS A 253 28.38 -2.29 29.39
C HIS A 253 27.41 -2.96 30.39
N THR A 254 26.61 -2.17 31.13
CA THR A 254 25.68 -2.65 32.16
C THR A 254 24.35 -1.90 32.07
N LEU A 255 23.22 -2.60 32.31
CA LEU A 255 21.90 -2.04 32.31
C LEU A 255 21.48 -1.59 33.75
N THR A 256 21.03 -0.34 33.86
CA THR A 256 20.35 0.18 35.07
C THR A 256 18.85 0.12 34.84
N SER A 257 18.11 -0.57 35.69
CA SER A 257 16.67 -0.75 35.53
C SER A 257 15.86 0.46 36.00
N TYR A 258 15.02 0.98 35.12
CA TYR A 258 13.92 1.91 35.43
C TYR A 258 12.60 1.18 35.20
N THR A 259 11.64 1.37 36.10
CA THR A 259 10.36 0.64 36.05
C THR A 259 9.21 1.44 35.49
N SER A 260 9.41 2.75 35.24
CA SER A 260 8.39 3.64 34.69
C SER A 260 9.04 4.74 33.84
N ALA A 261 8.50 4.98 32.66
CA ALA A 261 8.85 6.05 31.74
C ALA A 261 7.54 6.63 31.12
N PRO A 262 6.90 7.59 31.79
CA PRO A 262 5.67 8.17 31.28
C PRO A 262 5.92 9.22 30.21
N ASP A 263 5.07 9.25 29.21
CA ASP A 263 4.87 10.36 28.29
C ASP A 263 6.10 10.79 27.49
N GLY A 264 6.51 9.94 26.53
CA GLY A 264 7.65 10.25 25.66
C GLY A 264 7.88 9.23 24.54
N HIS A 265 9.02 9.37 23.88
CA HIS A 265 9.58 8.38 22.96
C HIS A 265 10.21 7.27 23.80
N ILE A 266 9.49 6.19 23.95
CA ILE A 266 9.83 5.13 24.90
C ILE A 266 10.64 4.02 24.23
N VAL A 267 11.73 3.66 24.88
CA VAL A 267 12.50 2.45 24.56
C VAL A 267 12.46 1.50 25.74
N ALA A 268 12.35 0.20 25.47
CA ALA A 268 12.53 -0.85 26.44
C ALA A 268 13.78 -1.66 26.15
N THR A 269 14.51 -2.05 27.19
CA THR A 269 15.69 -2.93 27.06
C THR A 269 15.56 -4.06 28.05
N GLU A 270 15.66 -5.29 27.59
CA GLU A 270 15.52 -6.50 28.38
C GLU A 270 16.77 -7.37 28.23
N ASP A 271 17.34 -7.82 29.35
CA ASP A 271 18.40 -8.83 29.38
C ASP A 271 17.80 -10.20 29.10
N VAL A 272 18.03 -10.67 27.90
CA VAL A 272 17.52 -11.94 27.36
C VAL A 272 18.62 -12.98 27.18
N THR A 273 19.74 -12.80 27.87
CA THR A 273 20.90 -13.68 27.78
C THR A 273 20.48 -15.15 28.09
N PRO A 274 20.67 -16.07 27.15
CA PRO A 274 20.29 -17.47 27.34
C PRO A 274 21.03 -18.10 28.53
N ALA A 275 20.30 -18.68 29.47
CA ALA A 275 20.92 -19.38 30.62
C ALA A 275 21.73 -20.63 30.20
N SER A 276 21.40 -21.22 29.06
CA SER A 276 22.13 -22.36 28.44
C SER A 276 21.70 -22.50 26.97
N GLY A 277 22.53 -23.18 26.18
CA GLY A 277 22.15 -23.57 24.81
C GLY A 277 22.28 -22.49 23.73
N HIS A 278 22.56 -21.24 24.11
CA HIS A 278 22.71 -20.10 23.18
C HIS A 278 21.49 -19.82 22.30
N GLU A 279 20.29 -20.13 22.79
CA GLU A 279 19.02 -19.91 22.09
C GLU A 279 18.03 -19.16 22.98
N VAL A 280 17.30 -18.21 22.39
CA VAL A 280 16.23 -17.46 23.05
C VAL A 280 15.08 -17.24 22.09
N THR A 281 13.86 -17.27 22.60
CA THR A 281 12.67 -16.83 21.86
C THR A 281 12.09 -15.61 22.55
N LEU A 282 11.91 -14.52 21.80
CA LEU A 282 11.18 -13.33 22.21
C LEU A 282 9.73 -13.44 21.72
N ALA A 283 8.81 -12.89 22.51
CA ALA A 283 7.41 -12.70 22.15
C ALA A 283 7.02 -11.25 22.35
N LEU A 284 6.63 -10.59 21.29
CA LEU A 284 6.02 -9.27 21.33
C LEU A 284 4.50 -9.45 21.25
N GLY A 285 3.83 -9.43 22.41
CA GLY A 285 2.41 -9.70 22.57
C GLY A 285 1.58 -8.43 22.69
N PHE A 286 0.43 -8.39 22.02
CA PHE A 286 -0.47 -7.24 21.98
C PHE A 286 -1.75 -7.47 22.76
N GLY A 287 -2.35 -6.40 23.29
CA GLY A 287 -3.60 -6.45 24.05
C GLY A 287 -4.23 -5.07 24.26
N ARG A 288 -5.38 -5.06 24.93
CA ARG A 288 -6.14 -3.83 25.25
C ARG A 288 -5.94 -3.39 26.72
N SER A 289 -5.04 -4.05 27.42
CA SER A 289 -4.57 -3.71 28.76
C SER A 289 -3.20 -4.33 29.01
N GLN A 290 -2.44 -3.79 29.98
CA GLN A 290 -1.15 -4.32 30.40
C GLN A 290 -1.24 -5.83 30.74
N ALA A 291 -2.21 -6.23 31.55
CA ALA A 291 -2.37 -7.64 31.93
C ALA A 291 -2.67 -8.55 30.72
N GLN A 292 -3.42 -8.06 29.73
CA GLN A 292 -3.72 -8.83 28.52
C GLN A 292 -2.47 -9.01 27.66
N SER A 293 -1.72 -7.94 27.37
CA SER A 293 -0.52 -8.04 26.53
C SER A 293 0.53 -8.98 27.13
N VAL A 294 0.78 -8.88 28.44
CA VAL A 294 1.66 -9.81 29.16
C VAL A 294 1.15 -11.26 29.08
N SER A 295 -0.15 -11.47 29.28
CA SER A 295 -0.75 -12.81 29.17
C SER A 295 -0.63 -13.41 27.77
N VAL A 296 -0.78 -12.59 26.73
CA VAL A 296 -0.68 -12.98 25.33
C VAL A 296 0.76 -13.40 25.00
N ALA A 297 1.77 -12.58 25.36
CA ALA A 297 3.18 -12.90 25.18
C ALA A 297 3.57 -14.22 25.86
N LYS A 298 3.24 -14.36 27.17
CA LYS A 298 3.52 -15.57 27.94
C LYS A 298 2.82 -16.82 27.40
N THR A 299 1.60 -16.69 26.91
CA THR A 299 0.86 -17.80 26.31
C THR A 299 1.59 -18.31 25.07
N SER A 300 2.04 -17.44 24.19
CA SER A 300 2.81 -17.81 22.99
C SER A 300 4.16 -18.46 23.36
N LEU A 301 4.90 -17.93 24.36
CA LEU A 301 6.14 -18.52 24.83
C LEU A 301 5.97 -19.86 25.55
N SER A 302 4.78 -20.15 26.08
CA SER A 302 4.49 -21.45 26.73
C SER A 302 4.50 -22.62 25.74
N GLN A 303 4.43 -22.34 24.44
CA GLN A 303 4.52 -23.35 23.38
C GLN A 303 5.95 -23.38 22.83
N PRO A 304 6.50 -24.57 22.52
CA PRO A 304 7.77 -24.66 21.83
C PRO A 304 7.70 -23.92 20.49
N PHE A 305 8.65 -23.02 20.21
CA PHE A 305 8.69 -22.22 18.97
C PHE A 305 8.48 -23.07 17.72
N VAL A 306 9.15 -24.22 17.62
CA VAL A 306 9.06 -25.10 16.45
C VAL A 306 7.61 -25.56 16.16
N LEU A 307 6.78 -25.76 17.17
CA LEU A 307 5.38 -26.17 16.98
C LEU A 307 4.53 -25.02 16.46
N THR A 308 4.79 -23.82 16.92
CA THR A 308 4.12 -22.59 16.41
C THR A 308 4.58 -22.29 14.98
N ALA A 309 5.88 -22.39 14.70
CA ALA A 309 6.43 -22.23 13.36
C ALA A 309 5.84 -23.24 12.37
N VAL A 310 5.71 -24.51 12.75
CA VAL A 310 5.06 -25.52 11.88
C VAL A 310 3.61 -25.15 11.57
N ARG A 311 2.83 -24.68 12.56
CA ARG A 311 1.44 -24.24 12.33
C ARG A 311 1.38 -23.02 11.40
N TYR A 312 2.26 -22.07 11.60
CA TYR A 312 2.40 -20.88 10.76
C TYR A 312 2.69 -21.27 9.29
N LEU A 313 3.72 -22.09 9.07
CA LEU A 313 4.13 -22.54 7.73
C LEU A 313 3.07 -23.41 7.04
N LEU A 314 2.38 -24.26 7.80
CA LEU A 314 1.28 -25.09 7.25
C LEU A 314 0.10 -24.22 6.80
N GLY A 315 -0.16 -23.08 7.44
CA GLY A 315 -1.18 -22.13 7.00
C GLY A 315 -0.87 -21.60 5.60
N TRP A 316 0.33 -21.14 5.38
CA TRP A 316 0.77 -20.62 4.07
C TRP A 316 0.89 -21.73 3.01
N ALA A 317 1.45 -22.87 3.36
CA ALA A 317 1.51 -24.01 2.43
C ALA A 317 0.12 -24.49 2.01
N ALA A 318 -0.87 -24.40 2.88
CA ALA A 318 -2.26 -24.72 2.54
C ALA A 318 -2.89 -23.66 1.61
N TYR A 319 -2.56 -22.39 1.79
CA TYR A 319 -2.96 -21.32 0.88
C TYR A 319 -2.33 -21.54 -0.51
N ASP A 320 -1.01 -21.70 -0.59
CA ASP A 320 -0.27 -21.97 -1.83
C ASP A 320 -0.83 -23.18 -2.61
N ALA A 321 -1.18 -24.25 -1.89
CA ALA A 321 -1.77 -25.46 -2.49
C ALA A 321 -3.15 -25.22 -3.12
N GLY A 322 -3.85 -24.16 -2.72
CA GLY A 322 -5.12 -23.72 -3.30
C GLY A 322 -4.97 -22.89 -4.57
N LEU A 323 -3.79 -22.35 -4.82
CA LEU A 323 -3.55 -21.45 -5.94
C LEU A 323 -3.29 -22.21 -7.26
N ARG A 324 -3.52 -21.52 -8.36
CA ARG A 324 -3.24 -22.01 -9.72
C ARG A 324 -1.74 -21.90 -10.02
N ARG A 325 -1.08 -23.02 -10.24
CA ARG A 325 0.34 -23.02 -10.59
C ARG A 325 0.54 -22.71 -12.08
N PRO A 326 1.41 -21.74 -12.46
CA PRO A 326 1.67 -21.42 -13.86
C PRO A 326 2.41 -22.56 -14.58
N ALA A 327 1.96 -22.89 -15.78
CA ALA A 327 2.55 -23.98 -16.55
C ALA A 327 3.97 -23.64 -17.03
N GLY A 328 4.90 -24.61 -16.92
CA GLY A 328 6.25 -24.47 -17.47
C GLY A 328 7.15 -23.41 -16.79
N GLN A 329 6.76 -22.87 -15.64
CA GLN A 329 7.49 -21.80 -14.93
C GLN A 329 8.12 -22.26 -13.60
N ALA A 330 8.48 -23.54 -13.46
CA ALA A 330 8.98 -24.10 -12.19
C ALA A 330 10.22 -23.38 -11.60
N SER A 331 11.03 -22.72 -12.43
CA SER A 331 12.17 -21.92 -11.95
C SER A 331 11.73 -20.60 -11.30
N LEU A 332 10.50 -20.17 -11.51
CA LEU A 332 9.90 -18.96 -10.98
C LEU A 332 8.86 -19.24 -9.87
N ASP A 333 8.66 -20.52 -9.50
CA ASP A 333 7.67 -20.90 -8.48
C ASP A 333 7.85 -20.08 -7.18
N ARG A 334 9.10 -19.88 -6.72
CA ARG A 334 9.36 -19.11 -5.51
C ARG A 334 8.87 -17.66 -5.62
N ASN A 335 9.19 -16.98 -6.70
CA ASN A 335 8.75 -15.61 -6.93
C ASN A 335 7.23 -15.52 -7.05
N TYR A 336 6.63 -16.45 -7.78
CA TYR A 336 5.18 -16.53 -7.94
C TYR A 336 4.44 -16.68 -6.61
N TYR A 337 4.83 -17.63 -5.77
CA TYR A 337 4.17 -17.84 -4.47
C TYR A 337 4.51 -16.74 -3.48
N LEU A 338 5.72 -16.20 -3.47
CA LEU A 338 6.05 -15.04 -2.65
C LEU A 338 5.15 -13.85 -3.00
N SER A 339 5.00 -13.54 -4.30
CA SER A 339 4.13 -12.45 -4.76
C SER A 339 2.68 -12.69 -4.36
N ALA A 340 2.14 -13.89 -4.57
CA ALA A 340 0.79 -14.25 -4.15
C ALA A 340 0.59 -14.08 -2.62
N ASN A 341 1.57 -14.53 -1.83
CA ASN A 341 1.51 -14.46 -0.38
C ASN A 341 1.66 -13.02 0.14
N VAL A 342 2.47 -12.17 -0.51
CA VAL A 342 2.55 -10.74 -0.19
C VAL A 342 1.21 -10.05 -0.46
N LEU A 343 0.56 -10.31 -1.61
CA LEU A 343 -0.77 -9.76 -1.90
C LEU A 343 -1.79 -10.20 -0.84
N LYS A 344 -1.79 -11.46 -0.47
CA LYS A 344 -2.70 -11.98 0.58
C LYS A 344 -2.38 -11.42 1.96
N ALA A 345 -1.11 -11.21 2.29
CA ALA A 345 -0.68 -10.60 3.54
C ALA A 345 -1.02 -9.10 3.62
N SER A 346 -1.20 -8.43 2.48
CA SER A 346 -1.60 -7.03 2.39
C SER A 346 -3.10 -6.80 2.61
N GLU A 347 -3.90 -7.86 2.77
CA GLU A 347 -5.31 -7.78 3.15
C GLU A 347 -5.47 -7.58 4.66
N ASP A 348 -6.25 -6.57 5.08
CA ASP A 348 -6.59 -6.38 6.49
C ASP A 348 -7.55 -7.47 7.00
N LYS A 349 -7.30 -7.99 8.21
CA LYS A 349 -8.07 -9.09 8.80
C LYS A 349 -9.35 -8.66 9.50
N THR A 350 -9.54 -7.36 9.72
CA THR A 350 -10.74 -6.77 10.28
C THR A 350 -11.69 -6.29 9.19
N PHE A 351 -11.13 -5.82 8.08
CA PHE A 351 -11.85 -5.26 6.95
C PHE A 351 -11.59 -6.10 5.68
N PRO A 352 -12.31 -7.22 5.48
CA PRO A 352 -12.10 -8.09 4.33
C PRO A 352 -12.19 -7.35 3.01
N GLY A 353 -11.26 -7.58 2.11
CA GLY A 353 -11.15 -6.91 0.83
C GLY A 353 -10.41 -5.56 0.86
N ALA A 354 -10.15 -4.99 2.04
CA ALA A 354 -9.25 -3.86 2.19
C ALA A 354 -7.80 -4.34 2.03
N ILE A 355 -7.28 -4.29 0.82
CA ILE A 355 -5.90 -4.65 0.51
C ILE A 355 -5.12 -3.36 0.27
N VAL A 356 -4.05 -3.16 1.03
CA VAL A 356 -3.29 -1.91 1.02
C VAL A 356 -2.27 -1.86 -0.12
N ALA A 357 -1.93 -0.66 -0.56
CA ALA A 357 -0.94 -0.45 -1.62
C ALA A 357 0.45 -0.94 -1.21
N SER A 358 0.82 -0.86 0.07
CA SER A 358 2.10 -1.35 0.57
C SER A 358 2.04 -1.71 2.06
N LEU A 359 2.90 -2.65 2.47
CA LEU A 359 3.22 -2.97 3.87
C LEU A 359 4.36 -2.10 4.42
N ALA A 360 4.64 -0.97 3.80
CA ALA A 360 5.65 -0.02 4.22
C ALA A 360 5.14 1.42 4.10
N SER A 361 5.66 2.34 4.91
CA SER A 361 5.51 3.77 4.70
C SER A 361 6.65 4.27 3.81
N PRO A 362 6.39 4.83 2.63
CA PRO A 362 7.46 5.40 1.82
C PRO A 362 8.30 6.38 2.64
N TRP A 363 9.63 6.21 2.58
CA TRP A 363 10.61 7.03 3.32
C TRP A 363 10.32 7.15 4.82
N GLY A 364 9.81 6.10 5.46
CA GLY A 364 9.36 6.13 6.85
C GLY A 364 10.39 6.69 7.83
N GLN A 365 11.69 6.45 7.60
CA GLN A 365 12.78 6.97 8.42
C GLN A 365 12.86 8.51 8.46
N SER A 366 12.16 9.21 7.59
CA SER A 366 12.05 10.67 7.57
C SER A 366 10.65 11.19 7.89
N VAL A 367 9.68 10.30 8.13
CA VAL A 367 8.31 10.66 8.49
C VAL A 367 8.18 10.68 10.02
N PRO A 368 7.92 11.85 10.64
CA PRO A 368 7.78 11.93 12.09
C PRO A 368 6.61 11.11 12.60
N ALA A 369 6.80 10.41 13.72
CA ALA A 369 5.71 9.77 14.46
C ALA A 369 5.19 10.71 15.55
N GLY A 370 3.85 10.87 15.63
CA GLY A 370 3.21 11.78 16.59
C GLY A 370 2.58 13.00 15.91
N VAL A 371 2.84 14.19 16.42
CA VAL A 371 2.27 15.45 15.92
C VAL A 371 3.34 16.31 15.26
N THR A 372 3.03 16.84 14.10
CA THR A 372 3.93 17.74 13.36
C THR A 372 4.10 19.10 14.03
N SER A 373 5.10 19.88 13.60
CA SER A 373 5.43 21.19 14.15
C SER A 373 4.28 22.22 14.09
N ASN A 374 3.33 22.03 13.18
CA ASN A 374 2.13 22.88 13.07
C ASN A 374 0.95 22.38 13.94
N GLY A 375 1.13 21.32 14.72
CA GLY A 375 0.14 20.78 15.65
C GLY A 375 -0.85 19.79 15.05
N GLU A 376 -0.67 19.40 13.81
CA GLU A 376 -1.49 18.37 13.18
C GLU A 376 -0.87 16.98 13.41
N PRO A 377 -1.69 15.92 13.62
CA PRO A 377 -1.20 14.57 13.68
C PRO A 377 -0.46 14.17 12.39
N SER A 378 0.70 13.54 12.52
CA SER A 378 1.38 12.93 11.39
C SER A 378 0.55 11.75 10.89
N TYR A 379 0.17 11.77 9.63
CA TYR A 379 -0.51 10.62 9.03
C TYR A 379 0.50 9.55 8.67
N PHE A 380 0.46 8.45 9.39
CA PHE A 380 1.37 7.32 9.22
C PHE A 380 0.77 6.18 8.36
N GLY A 381 -0.51 6.31 7.97
CA GLY A 381 -1.21 5.34 7.12
C GLY A 381 -0.65 5.30 5.71
N SER A 382 -0.51 6.46 5.07
CA SER A 382 0.03 6.62 3.72
C SER A 382 -0.30 5.40 2.81
N TYR A 383 0.65 4.67 2.27
CA TYR A 383 0.40 3.50 1.42
C TYR A 383 -0.27 2.30 2.12
N ARG A 384 -0.51 2.35 3.43
CA ARG A 384 -1.39 1.40 4.12
C ARG A 384 -2.87 1.81 4.05
N GLU A 385 -3.26 2.33 2.93
CA GLU A 385 -4.60 2.71 2.49
C GLU A 385 -5.02 1.89 1.28
N VAL A 386 -6.30 2.01 0.92
CA VAL A 386 -6.86 1.31 -0.24
C VAL A 386 -7.07 2.29 -1.37
N PHE A 387 -6.27 2.14 -2.42
CA PHE A 387 -6.40 2.84 -3.70
C PHE A 387 -7.14 1.95 -4.68
N SER A 388 -8.12 2.48 -5.38
CA SER A 388 -8.94 1.68 -6.28
C SER A 388 -8.14 1.16 -7.49
N ARG A 389 -7.19 1.93 -8.01
CA ARG A 389 -6.27 1.50 -9.09
C ARG A 389 -5.36 0.37 -8.62
N ASP A 390 -4.64 0.57 -7.48
CA ASP A 390 -3.79 -0.47 -6.91
C ASP A 390 -4.58 -1.75 -6.65
N LEU A 391 -5.82 -1.60 -6.14
CA LEU A 391 -6.67 -2.74 -5.86
C LEU A 391 -7.11 -3.48 -7.14
N TYR A 392 -7.28 -2.77 -8.28
CA TYR A 392 -7.49 -3.41 -9.57
C TYR A 392 -6.26 -4.20 -10.01
N GLU A 393 -5.08 -3.61 -9.89
CA GLU A 393 -3.83 -4.30 -10.24
C GLU A 393 -3.63 -5.57 -9.39
N ILE A 394 -3.88 -5.46 -8.07
CA ILE A 394 -3.87 -6.60 -7.15
C ILE A 394 -4.92 -7.64 -7.55
N PHE A 395 -6.13 -7.19 -7.88
CA PHE A 395 -7.22 -8.05 -8.37
C PHE A 395 -6.79 -8.89 -9.58
N THR A 396 -6.09 -8.31 -10.54
CA THR A 396 -5.62 -9.05 -11.72
C THR A 396 -4.64 -10.16 -11.34
N GLY A 397 -3.77 -9.91 -10.36
CA GLY A 397 -2.89 -10.93 -9.78
C GLY A 397 -3.66 -12.05 -9.09
N LEU A 398 -4.63 -11.72 -8.23
CA LEU A 398 -5.50 -12.68 -7.54
C LEU A 398 -6.35 -13.51 -8.50
N MET A 399 -6.80 -12.90 -9.61
CA MET A 399 -7.51 -13.65 -10.66
C MET A 399 -6.57 -14.59 -11.42
N ALA A 400 -5.32 -14.18 -11.64
CA ALA A 400 -4.30 -14.99 -12.32
C ALA A 400 -3.92 -16.21 -11.48
N ASP A 401 -3.73 -16.07 -10.18
CA ASP A 401 -3.39 -17.17 -9.27
C ASP A 401 -4.61 -18.01 -8.83
N GLY A 402 -5.83 -17.51 -9.06
CA GLY A 402 -7.07 -18.22 -8.77
C GLY A 402 -7.66 -17.97 -7.39
N ASP A 403 -7.15 -17.00 -6.61
CA ASP A 403 -7.81 -16.53 -5.37
C ASP A 403 -8.99 -15.62 -5.67
N VAL A 404 -9.98 -16.17 -6.37
CA VAL A 404 -11.21 -15.47 -6.76
C VAL A 404 -12.00 -15.00 -5.53
N ALA A 405 -11.83 -15.65 -4.39
CA ALA A 405 -12.54 -15.27 -3.16
C ALA A 405 -12.06 -13.91 -2.65
N THR A 406 -10.75 -13.72 -2.56
CA THR A 406 -10.15 -12.43 -2.15
C THR A 406 -10.40 -11.36 -3.22
N ALA A 407 -10.29 -11.70 -4.52
CA ALA A 407 -10.61 -10.78 -5.62
C ALA A 407 -12.05 -10.25 -5.54
N ARG A 408 -13.03 -11.09 -5.24
CA ARG A 408 -14.43 -10.68 -5.02
C ARG A 408 -14.60 -9.81 -3.78
N ALA A 409 -13.91 -10.14 -2.68
CA ALA A 409 -13.95 -9.32 -1.46
C ALA A 409 -13.40 -7.92 -1.72
N ALA A 410 -12.31 -7.80 -2.48
CA ALA A 410 -11.73 -6.53 -2.90
C ALA A 410 -12.71 -5.70 -3.75
N THR A 411 -13.37 -6.34 -4.72
CA THR A 411 -14.41 -5.67 -5.54
C THR A 411 -15.57 -5.15 -4.70
N LEU A 412 -16.05 -5.95 -3.75
CA LEU A 412 -17.14 -5.57 -2.85
C LEU A 412 -16.72 -4.47 -1.87
N PHE A 413 -15.47 -4.46 -1.41
CA PHE A 413 -14.96 -3.39 -0.57
C PHE A 413 -15.05 -2.03 -1.27
N LEU A 414 -14.63 -1.93 -2.53
CA LEU A 414 -14.71 -0.69 -3.30
C LEU A 414 -16.17 -0.19 -3.39
N PHE A 415 -17.10 -1.04 -3.76
CA PHE A 415 -18.49 -0.65 -3.92
C PHE A 415 -19.20 -0.40 -2.58
N ASP A 416 -19.12 -1.34 -1.63
CA ASP A 416 -19.89 -1.29 -0.39
C ASP A 416 -19.33 -0.30 0.64
N LYS A 417 -18.01 0.05 0.55
CA LYS A 417 -17.32 0.85 1.57
C LYS A 417 -16.75 2.16 1.06
N GLN A 418 -16.15 2.16 -0.13
CA GLN A 418 -15.37 3.30 -0.61
C GLN A 418 -16.19 4.22 -1.54
N GLN A 419 -17.14 3.68 -2.30
CA GLN A 419 -17.88 4.44 -3.31
C GLN A 419 -18.59 5.67 -2.73
N LEU A 420 -18.44 6.80 -3.42
CA LEU A 420 -19.10 8.05 -3.10
C LEU A 420 -20.56 8.07 -3.55
N PRO A 421 -21.43 8.92 -2.95
CA PRO A 421 -22.84 9.05 -3.37
C PRO A 421 -23.03 9.42 -4.84
N SER A 422 -22.06 10.08 -5.45
CA SER A 422 -22.06 10.40 -6.89
C SER A 422 -21.90 9.18 -7.80
N GLY A 423 -21.50 8.06 -7.27
CA GLY A 423 -21.08 6.87 -8.03
C GLY A 423 -19.59 6.78 -8.27
N ALA A 424 -18.83 7.88 -8.12
CA ALA A 424 -17.39 7.90 -8.26
C ALA A 424 -16.70 7.12 -7.15
N MET A 425 -15.46 6.73 -7.39
CA MET A 425 -14.54 6.32 -6.33
C MET A 425 -13.65 7.50 -5.93
N PRO A 426 -13.30 7.66 -4.64
CA PRO A 426 -12.26 8.60 -4.23
C PRO A 426 -10.90 8.04 -4.66
N ARG A 427 -9.86 8.86 -4.66
CA ARG A 427 -8.49 8.44 -4.91
C ARG A 427 -8.08 7.26 -4.01
N ASN A 428 -8.35 7.37 -2.72
CA ASN A 428 -8.03 6.37 -1.71
C ASN A 428 -9.01 6.44 -0.53
N SER A 429 -8.95 5.44 0.30
CA SER A 429 -9.69 5.40 1.56
C SER A 429 -8.91 4.72 2.68
N LEU A 430 -9.32 4.99 3.91
CA LEU A 430 -8.96 4.20 5.07
C LEU A 430 -9.53 2.78 4.96
N LEU A 431 -9.10 1.87 5.83
CA LEU A 431 -9.54 0.47 5.84
C LEU A 431 -11.04 0.28 6.04
N ASN A 432 -11.75 1.24 6.65
CA ASN A 432 -13.20 1.24 6.79
C ASN A 432 -13.94 1.85 5.58
N GLY A 433 -13.23 2.27 4.55
CA GLY A 433 -13.76 2.90 3.34
C GLY A 433 -14.02 4.41 3.47
N LYS A 434 -13.79 5.01 4.65
CA LYS A 434 -13.94 6.46 4.82
C LYS A 434 -12.74 7.20 4.22
N ALA A 435 -12.93 8.50 3.98
CA ALA A 435 -11.90 9.36 3.38
C ALA A 435 -10.59 9.31 4.18
N ALA A 436 -9.50 9.07 3.49
CA ALA A 436 -8.16 9.20 4.02
C ALA A 436 -7.77 10.68 4.16
N PRO A 437 -6.83 11.04 5.05
CA PRO A 437 -6.43 12.43 5.26
C PRO A 437 -5.84 13.10 4.03
N ASP A 438 -5.14 12.35 3.21
CA ASP A 438 -4.47 12.80 1.99
C ASP A 438 -5.30 12.56 0.72
N THR A 439 -6.55 12.09 0.85
CA THR A 439 -7.40 11.88 -0.32
C THR A 439 -7.64 13.19 -1.06
N GLY A 440 -7.48 13.17 -2.36
CA GLY A 440 -7.61 14.35 -3.22
C GLY A 440 -8.09 13.96 -4.60
N GLY A 441 -8.38 14.89 -5.46
CA GLY A 441 -8.73 14.80 -6.87
C GLY A 441 -9.43 13.50 -7.33
N LEU A 442 -10.53 13.62 -8.06
CA LEU A 442 -11.16 12.44 -8.67
C LEU A 442 -10.29 11.90 -9.80
N GLN A 443 -10.30 10.59 -9.97
CA GLN A 443 -9.62 9.88 -11.04
C GLN A 443 -10.63 8.94 -11.70
N LEU A 444 -10.79 9.06 -13.03
CA LEU A 444 -11.83 8.30 -13.73
C LEU A 444 -11.49 6.81 -13.86
N ASP A 445 -10.21 6.46 -13.94
CA ASP A 445 -9.75 5.07 -13.91
C ASP A 445 -10.10 4.37 -12.58
N GLU A 446 -9.99 5.07 -11.44
CA GLU A 446 -10.41 4.56 -10.12
C GLU A 446 -11.91 4.18 -10.10
N THR A 447 -12.74 4.88 -10.85
CA THR A 447 -14.18 4.59 -10.97
C THR A 447 -14.47 3.50 -12.01
N ALA A 448 -13.66 3.39 -13.04
CA ALA A 448 -13.84 2.45 -14.14
C ALA A 448 -13.42 1.01 -13.78
N TYR A 449 -12.29 0.86 -13.10
CA TYR A 449 -11.74 -0.45 -12.74
C TYR A 449 -12.66 -1.32 -11.89
N PRO A 450 -13.37 -0.82 -10.86
CA PRO A 450 -14.31 -1.65 -10.09
C PRO A 450 -15.43 -2.26 -10.92
N ILE A 451 -15.88 -1.56 -11.97
CA ILE A 451 -16.89 -2.09 -12.89
C ILE A 451 -16.33 -3.29 -13.66
N LEU A 452 -15.10 -3.18 -14.14
CA LEU A 452 -14.40 -4.27 -14.83
C LEU A 452 -14.16 -5.45 -13.88
N MET A 453 -13.72 -5.18 -12.63
CA MET A 453 -13.57 -6.19 -11.58
C MET A 453 -14.88 -6.95 -11.34
N ALA A 454 -16.02 -6.25 -11.27
CA ALA A 454 -17.33 -6.88 -11.11
C ALA A 454 -17.71 -7.79 -12.28
N GLN A 455 -17.40 -7.38 -13.51
CA GLN A 455 -17.64 -8.17 -14.71
C GLN A 455 -16.77 -9.45 -14.69
N GLU A 456 -15.48 -9.34 -14.47
CA GLU A 456 -14.53 -10.43 -14.55
C GLU A 456 -14.65 -11.44 -13.39
N SER A 457 -15.00 -10.97 -12.20
CA SER A 457 -15.26 -11.83 -11.03
C SER A 457 -16.65 -12.46 -11.03
N GLY A 458 -17.52 -12.10 -12.00
CA GLY A 458 -18.89 -12.58 -12.13
C GLY A 458 -19.87 -11.96 -11.14
N LEU A 459 -19.48 -10.90 -10.42
CA LEU A 459 -20.36 -10.13 -9.51
C LEU A 459 -21.35 -9.26 -10.25
N GLY A 460 -21.11 -8.92 -11.52
CA GLY A 460 -22.02 -8.14 -12.36
C GLY A 460 -23.43 -8.72 -12.50
N SER A 461 -23.63 -10.02 -12.22
CA SER A 461 -24.96 -10.66 -12.19
C SER A 461 -25.77 -10.33 -10.94
N ASN A 462 -25.19 -9.72 -9.90
CA ASN A 462 -25.89 -9.32 -8.68
C ASN A 462 -26.74 -8.07 -8.93
N THR A 463 -28.07 -8.21 -8.81
CA THR A 463 -29.02 -7.12 -9.09
C THR A 463 -28.86 -5.93 -8.14
N ALA A 464 -28.61 -6.16 -6.86
CA ALA A 464 -28.40 -5.06 -5.89
C ALA A 464 -27.09 -4.31 -6.23
N LEU A 465 -26.01 -5.04 -6.46
CA LEU A 465 -24.72 -4.43 -6.84
C LEU A 465 -24.85 -3.62 -8.15
N TRP A 466 -25.59 -4.13 -9.12
CA TRP A 466 -25.92 -3.39 -10.35
C TRP A 466 -26.66 -2.09 -10.05
N GLN A 467 -27.77 -2.18 -9.30
CA GLN A 467 -28.67 -1.05 -9.10
C GLN A 467 -28.09 0.05 -8.21
N ASP A 468 -27.39 -0.37 -7.17
CA ASP A 468 -26.97 0.55 -6.10
C ASP A 468 -25.54 1.06 -6.30
N HIS A 469 -24.71 0.38 -7.12
CA HIS A 469 -23.28 0.63 -7.20
C HIS A 469 -22.74 0.73 -8.64
N ILE A 470 -22.86 -0.32 -9.46
CA ILE A 470 -22.24 -0.35 -10.80
C ILE A 470 -22.89 0.67 -11.72
N ARG A 471 -24.23 0.77 -11.68
CA ARG A 471 -24.98 1.73 -12.49
C ARG A 471 -24.60 3.18 -12.17
N PRO A 472 -24.59 3.64 -10.90
CA PRO A 472 -24.13 4.99 -10.56
C PRO A 472 -22.69 5.28 -11.02
N ALA A 473 -21.77 4.30 -10.88
CA ALA A 473 -20.39 4.45 -11.34
C ALA A 473 -20.30 4.63 -12.87
N ALA A 474 -21.04 3.81 -13.62
CA ALA A 474 -21.07 3.92 -15.07
C ALA A 474 -21.74 5.20 -15.57
N ASP A 475 -22.86 5.60 -14.94
CA ASP A 475 -23.52 6.89 -15.24
C ASP A 475 -22.55 8.06 -14.96
N PHE A 476 -21.76 8.00 -13.85
CA PHE A 476 -20.73 8.99 -13.55
C PHE A 476 -19.65 9.10 -14.64
N LEU A 477 -19.14 7.97 -15.14
CA LEU A 477 -18.14 7.95 -16.22
C LEU A 477 -18.68 8.55 -17.53
N VAL A 478 -19.94 8.28 -17.88
CA VAL A 478 -20.57 8.88 -19.08
C VAL A 478 -20.61 10.40 -18.96
N ALA A 479 -20.97 10.92 -17.78
CA ALA A 479 -21.14 12.35 -17.55
C ALA A 479 -19.80 13.12 -17.50
N ASN A 480 -18.74 12.52 -16.95
CA ASN A 480 -17.49 13.20 -16.62
C ASN A 480 -16.32 12.83 -17.53
N GLY A 481 -16.35 11.65 -18.17
CA GLY A 481 -15.29 11.25 -19.11
C GLY A 481 -15.26 12.09 -20.41
N PRO A 482 -14.14 12.10 -21.11
CA PRO A 482 -12.93 11.30 -20.92
C PRO A 482 -11.76 12.03 -20.24
N SER A 483 -11.93 13.19 -19.61
CA SER A 483 -10.79 14.02 -19.19
C SER A 483 -10.96 14.75 -17.86
N ASP A 484 -12.04 14.47 -17.13
CA ASP A 484 -12.23 15.08 -15.83
C ASP A 484 -11.32 14.39 -14.76
N GLY A 485 -10.89 15.16 -13.76
CA GLY A 485 -9.99 14.67 -12.73
C GLY A 485 -8.53 14.55 -13.17
N VAL A 486 -7.72 13.87 -12.34
CA VAL A 486 -6.28 13.69 -12.56
C VAL A 486 -5.99 12.30 -13.17
N GLU A 487 -4.88 12.21 -13.89
CA GLU A 487 -4.44 10.95 -14.52
C GLU A 487 -3.75 10.01 -13.51
N ARG A 488 -3.33 8.81 -13.97
CA ARG A 488 -2.83 7.71 -13.13
C ARG A 488 -1.66 8.05 -12.20
N TRP A 489 -0.90 9.11 -12.48
CA TRP A 489 0.19 9.56 -11.61
C TRP A 489 -0.24 10.62 -10.59
N GLU A 490 -1.55 10.98 -10.59
CA GLU A 490 -2.19 11.84 -9.58
C GLU A 490 -1.76 13.32 -9.60
N GLU A 491 -1.15 13.75 -10.69
CA GLU A 491 -0.50 15.05 -10.77
C GLU A 491 -1.17 16.01 -11.76
N GLN A 492 -1.73 15.49 -12.85
CA GLN A 492 -2.14 16.31 -13.99
C GLN A 492 -3.54 15.97 -14.47
N THR A 493 -4.30 17.00 -14.83
CA THR A 493 -5.60 16.86 -15.50
C THR A 493 -5.44 16.96 -17.01
N GLY A 494 -6.26 16.24 -17.77
CA GLY A 494 -6.28 16.25 -19.22
C GLY A 494 -6.65 14.89 -19.81
N TYR A 495 -6.50 14.78 -21.13
CA TYR A 495 -6.77 13.54 -21.86
C TYR A 495 -5.57 12.61 -21.76
N SER A 496 -5.64 11.62 -20.90
CA SER A 496 -4.60 10.62 -20.66
C SER A 496 -4.95 9.28 -21.32
N PRO A 497 -4.04 8.66 -22.10
CA PRO A 497 -4.34 7.39 -22.75
C PRO A 497 -4.61 6.26 -21.74
N SER A 498 -3.94 6.22 -20.59
CA SER A 498 -4.16 5.19 -19.56
C SER A 498 -5.52 5.32 -18.89
N THR A 499 -5.91 6.53 -18.50
CA THR A 499 -7.21 6.79 -17.85
C THR A 499 -8.35 6.49 -18.79
N ILE A 500 -8.24 6.95 -20.07
CA ILE A 500 -9.28 6.71 -21.09
C ILE A 500 -9.40 5.21 -21.41
N ALA A 501 -8.29 4.46 -21.42
CA ALA A 501 -8.34 3.01 -21.59
C ALA A 501 -9.17 2.35 -20.47
N ALA A 502 -8.93 2.70 -19.22
CA ALA A 502 -9.75 2.18 -18.12
C ALA A 502 -11.24 2.50 -18.29
N GLU A 503 -11.58 3.73 -18.74
CA GLU A 503 -12.97 4.13 -18.99
C GLU A 503 -13.62 3.31 -20.13
N ILE A 504 -12.90 3.07 -21.23
CA ILE A 504 -13.39 2.25 -22.33
C ILE A 504 -13.70 0.83 -21.84
N ALA A 505 -12.78 0.21 -21.10
CA ALA A 505 -12.97 -1.13 -20.54
C ALA A 505 -14.12 -1.19 -19.55
N GLY A 506 -14.17 -0.24 -18.60
CA GLY A 506 -15.22 -0.17 -17.57
C GLY A 506 -16.60 0.06 -18.18
N LEU A 507 -16.76 0.97 -19.14
CA LEU A 507 -18.03 1.23 -19.83
C LEU A 507 -18.45 0.05 -20.73
N THR A 508 -17.51 -0.63 -21.35
CA THR A 508 -17.81 -1.85 -22.12
C THR A 508 -18.33 -2.97 -21.20
N ALA A 509 -17.72 -3.14 -20.04
CA ALA A 509 -18.17 -4.06 -19.00
C ALA A 509 -19.56 -3.66 -18.45
N ALA A 510 -19.76 -2.36 -18.17
CA ALA A 510 -21.04 -1.82 -17.71
C ALA A 510 -22.16 -2.06 -18.70
N SER A 511 -21.89 -1.91 -20.01
CA SER A 511 -22.87 -2.20 -21.09
C SER A 511 -23.34 -3.64 -21.04
N ALA A 512 -22.42 -4.60 -20.90
CA ALA A 512 -22.78 -6.02 -20.81
C ALA A 512 -23.57 -6.33 -19.54
N ILE A 513 -23.20 -5.74 -18.41
CA ILE A 513 -23.92 -5.90 -17.13
C ILE A 513 -25.33 -5.31 -17.27
N ALA A 514 -25.48 -4.08 -17.78
CA ALA A 514 -26.79 -3.45 -18.01
C ALA A 514 -27.69 -4.28 -18.92
N ALA A 515 -27.15 -4.81 -20.02
CA ALA A 515 -27.88 -5.70 -20.93
C ALA A 515 -28.35 -6.99 -20.22
N SER A 516 -27.54 -7.57 -19.34
CA SER A 516 -27.88 -8.78 -18.59
C SER A 516 -29.03 -8.54 -17.59
N HIS A 517 -29.17 -7.29 -17.11
CA HIS A 517 -30.28 -6.85 -16.25
C HIS A 517 -31.47 -6.28 -17.02
N GLY A 518 -31.45 -6.30 -18.37
CA GLY A 518 -32.53 -5.81 -19.23
C GLY A 518 -32.61 -4.29 -19.35
N ASP A 519 -31.62 -3.53 -18.85
CA ASP A 519 -31.53 -2.09 -19.02
C ASP A 519 -30.87 -1.74 -20.37
N THR A 520 -31.67 -1.91 -21.43
CA THR A 520 -31.19 -1.70 -22.81
C THR A 520 -30.81 -0.24 -23.08
N ALA A 521 -31.47 0.73 -22.41
CA ALA A 521 -31.17 2.14 -22.58
C ALA A 521 -29.74 2.46 -22.11
N ARG A 522 -29.37 1.98 -20.91
CA ARG A 522 -28.01 2.15 -20.38
C ARG A 522 -26.99 1.28 -21.10
N ALA A 523 -27.34 0.06 -21.48
CA ALA A 523 -26.45 -0.78 -22.28
C ALA A 523 -26.02 -0.06 -23.56
N ASN A 524 -26.96 0.56 -24.29
CA ASN A 524 -26.66 1.35 -25.49
C ASN A 524 -25.87 2.62 -25.18
N LEU A 525 -26.20 3.34 -24.10
CA LEU A 525 -25.51 4.54 -23.66
C LEU A 525 -24.02 4.26 -23.38
N TYR A 526 -23.75 3.29 -22.52
CA TYR A 526 -22.38 2.94 -22.10
C TYR A 526 -21.54 2.43 -23.28
N GLN A 527 -22.11 1.57 -24.11
CA GLN A 527 -21.38 1.05 -25.25
C GLN A 527 -21.06 2.14 -26.29
N ALA A 528 -22.00 3.03 -26.57
CA ALA A 528 -21.78 4.12 -27.53
C ALA A 528 -20.75 5.13 -26.99
N THR A 529 -20.71 5.35 -25.68
CA THR A 529 -19.71 6.22 -25.04
C THR A 529 -18.32 5.58 -25.11
N ALA A 530 -18.21 4.29 -24.76
CA ALA A 530 -16.94 3.54 -24.86
C ALA A 530 -16.41 3.54 -26.30
N ASP A 531 -17.28 3.30 -27.28
CA ASP A 531 -16.92 3.31 -28.69
C ASP A 531 -16.48 4.69 -29.19
N ASP A 532 -17.09 5.75 -28.67
CA ASP A 532 -16.68 7.12 -28.98
C ASP A 532 -15.30 7.44 -28.41
N PHE A 533 -15.02 7.04 -27.18
CA PHE A 533 -13.71 7.20 -26.57
C PHE A 533 -12.64 6.42 -27.35
N GLN A 534 -12.91 5.17 -27.67
CA GLN A 534 -11.97 4.33 -28.44
C GLN A 534 -11.68 4.90 -29.84
N ARG A 535 -12.65 5.45 -30.52
CA ARG A 535 -12.43 6.10 -31.83
C ARG A 535 -11.60 7.36 -31.74
N ASN A 536 -11.73 8.09 -30.65
CA ASN A 536 -11.11 9.41 -30.49
C ASN A 536 -9.80 9.38 -29.70
N ILE A 537 -9.43 8.27 -29.05
CA ILE A 537 -8.25 8.20 -28.20
C ILE A 537 -6.98 8.73 -28.87
N LYS A 538 -6.75 8.35 -30.13
CA LYS A 538 -5.59 8.83 -30.89
C LYS A 538 -5.70 10.32 -31.27
N ASN A 539 -6.91 10.82 -31.54
CA ASN A 539 -7.12 12.23 -31.82
C ASN A 539 -6.79 13.09 -30.59
N TRP A 540 -6.95 12.57 -29.39
CA TRP A 540 -6.72 13.29 -28.14
C TRP A 540 -5.30 13.14 -27.59
N THR A 541 -4.60 12.05 -27.93
CA THR A 541 -3.38 11.67 -27.21
C THR A 541 -2.19 11.33 -28.13
N VAL A 542 -2.35 11.27 -29.46
CA VAL A 542 -1.26 11.03 -30.40
C VAL A 542 -0.82 12.32 -31.06
N THR A 543 0.39 12.77 -30.73
CA THR A 543 0.98 13.93 -31.41
C THR A 543 1.62 13.56 -32.75
N THR A 544 1.48 14.45 -33.75
CA THR A 544 2.18 14.37 -35.04
C THR A 544 3.15 15.53 -35.26
N THR A 545 3.31 16.38 -34.25
CA THR A 545 4.17 17.57 -34.26
C THR A 545 5.17 17.61 -33.12
N GLY A 546 5.26 16.52 -32.37
CA GLY A 546 6.20 16.36 -31.26
C GLY A 546 7.65 16.15 -31.72
N PRO A 547 8.64 16.32 -30.84
CA PRO A 547 10.06 16.26 -31.19
C PRO A 547 10.60 14.83 -31.38
N ASP A 548 9.94 13.79 -30.82
CA ASP A 548 10.54 12.46 -30.69
C ASP A 548 10.24 11.52 -31.86
N GLY A 549 9.25 11.84 -32.69
CA GLY A 549 8.89 11.03 -33.84
C GLY A 549 7.77 11.64 -34.69
N PRO A 550 7.43 11.00 -35.81
CA PRO A 550 6.39 11.50 -36.72
C PRO A 550 4.96 11.32 -36.16
N SER A 551 4.75 10.35 -35.27
CA SER A 551 3.46 10.06 -34.63
C SER A 551 3.72 9.19 -33.40
N TYR A 552 3.22 9.59 -32.23
CA TYR A 552 3.37 8.83 -30.97
C TYR A 552 2.43 9.33 -29.89
N PHE A 553 2.11 8.47 -28.94
CA PHE A 553 1.35 8.82 -27.72
C PHE A 553 2.18 9.69 -26.78
N ILE A 554 1.56 10.74 -26.25
CA ILE A 554 2.10 11.58 -25.16
C ILE A 554 1.47 11.21 -23.82
N ARG A 555 2.07 11.61 -22.69
CA ARG A 555 1.51 11.38 -21.34
C ARG A 555 0.05 11.84 -21.27
N LEU A 556 -0.23 13.06 -21.66
CA LEU A 556 -1.59 13.60 -21.76
C LEU A 556 -1.62 14.86 -22.63
N SER A 557 -2.78 15.18 -23.19
CA SER A 557 -3.04 16.50 -23.78
C SER A 557 -3.98 17.32 -22.90
N LYS A 558 -3.65 18.60 -22.69
CA LYS A 558 -4.41 19.48 -21.77
C LYS A 558 -5.79 19.87 -22.28
N THR A 559 -6.03 19.80 -23.58
CA THR A 559 -7.25 20.29 -24.23
C THR A 559 -7.89 19.30 -25.21
N GLY A 560 -7.35 18.07 -25.31
CA GLY A 560 -7.74 17.11 -26.34
C GLY A 560 -7.15 17.40 -27.72
N ASP A 561 -6.24 18.39 -27.84
CA ASP A 561 -5.41 18.60 -29.00
C ASP A 561 -3.94 18.25 -28.67
N PRO A 562 -3.46 17.06 -29.04
CA PRO A 562 -2.12 16.59 -28.71
C PRO A 562 -1.03 17.33 -29.52
N ASN A 563 -1.40 18.10 -30.53
CA ASN A 563 -0.50 18.92 -31.33
C ASN A 563 -0.38 20.37 -30.85
N ALA A 564 -1.18 20.77 -29.86
CA ALA A 564 -1.11 22.12 -29.31
C ALA A 564 0.21 22.33 -28.54
N ALA A 565 0.86 23.48 -28.76
CA ALA A 565 2.08 23.86 -28.05
C ALA A 565 1.71 24.42 -26.67
N ILE A 566 1.34 23.54 -25.75
CA ILE A 566 0.95 23.88 -24.37
C ILE A 566 2.01 23.30 -23.42
N SER A 567 2.57 24.16 -22.57
CA SER A 567 3.48 23.71 -21.51
C SER A 567 2.74 23.63 -20.17
N TYR A 568 3.09 22.62 -19.37
CA TYR A 568 2.60 22.45 -18.01
C TYR A 568 3.74 22.00 -17.08
N SER A 569 3.61 22.29 -15.78
CA SER A 569 4.52 21.76 -14.76
C SER A 569 4.27 20.27 -14.59
N LEU A 570 5.33 19.47 -14.55
CA LEU A 570 5.19 18.00 -14.41
C LEU A 570 4.78 17.56 -13.00
N GLY A 571 4.87 18.42 -12.01
CA GLY A 571 4.61 18.10 -10.60
C GLY A 571 5.90 17.78 -9.83
N ASN A 572 5.78 17.58 -8.50
CA ASN A 572 6.85 17.11 -7.59
C ASN A 572 8.22 17.83 -7.74
N GLY A 573 8.21 19.12 -8.07
CA GLY A 573 9.44 19.87 -8.34
C GLY A 573 9.98 19.74 -9.77
N GLY A 574 9.38 18.91 -10.61
CA GLY A 574 9.77 18.74 -12.01
C GLY A 574 9.57 19.99 -12.87
N PRO A 575 10.19 20.06 -14.05
CA PRO A 575 10.20 21.24 -14.92
C PRO A 575 8.82 21.49 -15.55
N SER A 576 8.64 22.67 -16.08
CA SER A 576 7.53 22.97 -17.00
C SER A 576 7.97 22.72 -18.43
N VAL A 577 7.30 21.80 -19.13
CA VAL A 577 7.65 21.37 -20.49
C VAL A 577 6.44 21.32 -21.42
N ASP A 578 6.69 21.35 -22.72
CA ASP A 578 5.66 21.20 -23.75
C ASP A 578 5.05 19.80 -23.70
N GLN A 579 3.71 19.70 -23.66
CA GLN A 579 3.00 18.41 -23.58
C GLN A 579 3.46 17.40 -24.66
N ARG A 580 3.87 17.87 -25.83
CA ARG A 580 4.29 17.03 -26.94
C ARG A 580 5.61 16.30 -26.72
N SER A 581 6.40 16.75 -25.74
CA SER A 581 7.69 16.14 -25.34
C SER A 581 7.61 15.33 -24.05
N VAL A 582 6.43 15.12 -23.47
CA VAL A 582 6.28 14.32 -22.26
C VAL A 582 5.86 12.90 -22.63
N LEU A 583 6.80 11.99 -22.46
CA LEU A 583 6.62 10.55 -22.73
C LEU A 583 6.17 9.83 -21.45
N ASP A 584 5.35 8.80 -21.63
CA ASP A 584 4.82 7.95 -20.57
C ASP A 584 4.44 6.60 -21.19
N GLY A 585 4.58 5.51 -20.41
CA GLY A 585 4.19 4.17 -20.82
C GLY A 585 2.68 3.90 -20.79
N GLY A 586 1.85 4.85 -20.34
CA GLY A 586 0.41 4.65 -20.07
C GLY A 586 -0.45 4.24 -21.26
N PHE A 587 0.00 4.51 -22.50
CA PHE A 587 -0.68 4.04 -23.70
C PHE A 587 -0.70 2.50 -23.82
N GLN A 588 0.17 1.78 -23.11
CA GLN A 588 0.22 0.32 -23.11
C GLN A 588 -1.05 -0.29 -22.50
N GLU A 589 -1.77 0.47 -21.66
CA GLU A 589 -3.09 0.07 -21.15
C GLU A 589 -4.10 -0.21 -22.27
N LEU A 590 -4.03 0.53 -23.39
CA LEU A 590 -4.87 0.28 -24.56
C LEU A 590 -4.66 -1.12 -25.16
N VAL A 591 -3.44 -1.63 -25.07
CA VAL A 591 -3.10 -3.00 -25.50
C VAL A 591 -3.50 -4.02 -24.44
N ARG A 592 -3.13 -3.76 -23.19
CA ARG A 592 -3.41 -4.65 -22.07
C ARG A 592 -4.92 -4.86 -21.89
N LEU A 593 -5.71 -3.79 -21.98
CA LEU A 593 -7.17 -3.85 -21.86
C LEU A 593 -7.89 -4.26 -23.15
N GLY A 594 -7.15 -4.62 -24.21
CA GLY A 594 -7.72 -5.20 -25.43
C GLY A 594 -8.49 -4.22 -26.32
N GLU A 595 -8.04 -2.98 -26.42
CA GLU A 595 -8.71 -1.87 -27.12
C GLU A 595 -8.00 -1.47 -28.41
N LEU A 596 -6.68 -1.59 -28.44
CA LEU A 596 -5.85 -1.48 -29.64
C LEU A 596 -4.94 -2.71 -29.78
N PRO A 597 -4.69 -3.18 -31.01
CA PRO A 597 -3.73 -4.27 -31.20
C PRO A 597 -2.31 -3.76 -30.95
N VAL A 598 -1.45 -4.59 -30.38
CA VAL A 598 -0.04 -4.24 -30.18
C VAL A 598 0.67 -3.88 -31.48
N THR A 599 0.18 -4.37 -32.62
CA THR A 599 0.70 -4.07 -33.98
C THR A 599 0.23 -2.73 -34.54
N ASP A 600 -0.54 -1.95 -33.76
CA ASP A 600 -0.95 -0.61 -34.18
C ASP A 600 0.29 0.29 -34.42
N PRO A 601 0.37 1.04 -35.52
CA PRO A 601 1.57 1.80 -35.85
C PRO A 601 1.96 2.86 -34.82
N ASP A 602 1.00 3.49 -34.15
CA ASP A 602 1.29 4.52 -33.13
C ASP A 602 1.73 3.85 -31.82
N ILE A 603 1.19 2.67 -31.47
CA ILE A 603 1.67 1.85 -30.35
C ILE A 603 3.13 1.45 -30.60
N GLN A 604 3.45 0.90 -31.78
CA GLN A 604 4.81 0.46 -32.12
C GLN A 604 5.82 1.63 -32.11
N ALA A 605 5.44 2.77 -32.66
CA ALA A 605 6.27 3.96 -32.65
C ALA A 605 6.52 4.45 -31.22
N SER A 606 5.47 4.46 -30.38
CA SER A 606 5.57 4.90 -28.98
C SER A 606 6.41 3.97 -28.12
N LEU A 607 6.29 2.65 -28.29
CA LEU A 607 7.15 1.67 -27.60
C LEU A 607 8.64 1.93 -27.92
N ALA A 608 8.96 2.12 -29.20
CA ALA A 608 10.35 2.40 -29.61
C ALA A 608 10.88 3.74 -29.05
N ILE A 609 10.01 4.74 -28.94
CA ILE A 609 10.36 6.06 -28.39
C ILE A 609 10.55 5.98 -26.85
N VAL A 610 9.68 5.30 -26.15
CA VAL A 610 9.78 5.07 -24.70
C VAL A 610 11.03 4.25 -24.38
N ASP A 611 11.27 3.16 -25.10
CA ASP A 611 12.48 2.32 -24.94
C ASP A 611 13.77 3.11 -25.18
N LYS A 612 13.74 4.13 -26.02
CA LYS A 612 14.91 4.97 -26.31
C LYS A 612 15.12 6.08 -25.28
N ASN A 613 14.05 6.72 -24.81
CA ASN A 613 14.14 8.03 -24.15
C ASN A 613 13.90 7.99 -22.63
N ILE A 614 13.12 7.04 -22.11
CA ILE A 614 12.81 6.94 -20.68
C ILE A 614 13.09 5.56 -20.08
N SER A 615 13.88 4.74 -20.75
CA SER A 615 14.44 3.52 -20.20
C SER A 615 15.91 3.69 -19.81
N VAL A 616 16.31 2.97 -18.78
CA VAL A 616 17.71 2.90 -18.33
C VAL A 616 18.13 1.45 -18.14
N SER A 617 19.34 1.13 -18.58
CA SER A 617 19.98 -0.17 -18.34
C SER A 617 20.84 -0.12 -17.10
N THR A 618 20.50 -0.92 -16.12
CA THR A 618 21.23 -1.09 -14.86
C THR A 618 21.87 -2.48 -14.78
N PRO A 619 22.69 -2.76 -13.77
CA PRO A 619 23.19 -4.13 -13.52
C PRO A 619 22.10 -5.16 -13.29
N SER A 620 20.90 -4.74 -12.84
CA SER A 620 19.74 -5.58 -12.64
C SER A 620 18.91 -5.83 -13.91
N GLY A 621 19.07 -4.99 -14.92
CA GLY A 621 18.33 -5.05 -16.19
C GLY A 621 17.75 -3.69 -16.58
N THR A 622 16.81 -3.69 -17.53
CA THR A 622 16.18 -2.46 -18.00
C THR A 622 15.00 -2.06 -17.13
N GLY A 623 15.03 -0.82 -16.65
CA GLY A 623 13.93 -0.15 -15.95
C GLY A 623 13.43 1.07 -16.72
N TYR A 624 12.30 1.63 -16.29
CA TYR A 624 11.62 2.77 -16.93
C TYR A 624 11.23 3.80 -15.89
N TYR A 625 11.42 5.10 -16.22
CA TYR A 625 10.84 6.20 -15.46
C TYR A 625 9.32 6.25 -15.66
N ARG A 626 8.58 6.82 -14.69
CA ARG A 626 7.13 7.03 -14.79
C ARG A 626 6.77 7.81 -16.05
N TYR A 627 7.45 8.91 -16.23
CA TYR A 627 7.33 9.79 -17.38
C TYR A 627 8.62 10.61 -17.53
N GLY A 628 8.77 11.26 -18.65
CA GLY A 628 9.94 12.10 -18.88
C GLY A 628 9.98 12.67 -20.30
N ASN A 629 11.10 13.29 -20.59
CA ASN A 629 11.45 13.73 -21.92
C ASN A 629 12.70 12.98 -22.43
N SER A 630 13.37 13.48 -23.44
CA SER A 630 14.59 12.86 -24.00
C SER A 630 15.81 12.83 -23.07
N ALA A 631 15.73 13.35 -21.85
CA ALA A 631 16.78 13.24 -20.84
C ALA A 631 16.38 12.13 -19.84
N ALA A 632 16.82 10.91 -20.08
CA ALA A 632 16.58 9.77 -19.22
C ALA A 632 17.49 9.82 -17.98
N ASP A 633 17.30 10.80 -17.11
CA ASP A 633 18.11 11.07 -15.92
C ASP A 633 17.26 11.33 -14.65
N GLY A 634 15.97 11.07 -14.69
CA GLY A 634 15.05 11.29 -13.57
C GLY A 634 14.68 12.76 -13.31
N SER A 635 15.31 13.73 -13.99
CA SER A 635 15.08 15.17 -13.73
C SER A 635 13.70 15.68 -14.11
N ALA A 636 12.93 14.89 -14.84
CA ALA A 636 11.55 15.24 -15.22
C ALA A 636 10.54 14.92 -14.11
N ASP A 637 10.88 14.05 -13.18
CA ASP A 637 10.04 13.61 -12.07
C ASP A 637 10.77 13.85 -10.75
N GLY A 638 10.26 14.71 -9.89
CA GLY A 638 10.89 15.00 -8.59
C GLY A 638 10.49 14.05 -7.48
N TYR A 639 9.71 13.00 -7.74
CA TYR A 639 9.20 12.07 -6.73
C TYR A 639 10.17 10.91 -6.52
N GLY A 640 11.13 11.05 -5.61
CA GLY A 640 12.13 10.03 -5.29
C GLY A 640 13.26 10.56 -4.41
N ASP A 641 14.15 9.67 -4.00
CA ASP A 641 15.34 10.02 -3.23
C ASP A 641 16.24 10.98 -4.02
N CYS A 642 16.84 11.95 -3.34
CA CYS A 642 17.64 12.97 -3.98
C CYS A 642 18.93 12.40 -4.57
N TYR A 643 19.20 12.69 -5.85
CA TYR A 643 20.52 12.40 -6.42
C TYR A 643 21.26 13.63 -6.93
N GLN A 644 20.60 14.53 -7.63
CA GLN A 644 21.23 15.68 -8.28
C GLN A 644 20.77 17.03 -7.69
N PRO A 645 21.25 17.43 -6.50
CA PRO A 645 20.74 18.61 -5.79
C PRO A 645 20.80 19.91 -6.61
N SER A 646 21.73 20.01 -7.55
CA SER A 646 21.86 21.19 -8.41
C SER A 646 20.82 21.28 -9.53
N GLN A 647 20.17 20.15 -9.86
CA GLN A 647 19.15 20.06 -10.92
C GLN A 647 17.76 19.98 -10.31
N ASP A 648 17.59 19.17 -9.28
CA ASP A 648 16.29 18.78 -8.74
C ASP A 648 15.85 19.62 -7.54
N SER A 649 16.63 20.61 -7.14
CA SER A 649 16.36 21.45 -5.96
C SER A 649 16.34 20.70 -4.62
N CYS A 650 16.76 19.44 -4.59
CA CYS A 650 16.86 18.65 -3.38
C CYS A 650 18.10 18.97 -2.54
N THR A 651 18.21 18.45 -1.32
CA THR A 651 19.22 18.90 -0.34
C THR A 651 20.59 18.29 -0.53
N THR A 652 20.69 16.98 -0.51
CA THR A 652 21.95 16.22 -0.60
C THR A 652 21.70 14.90 -1.30
N PRO A 653 22.68 14.33 -2.05
CA PRO A 653 22.53 13.01 -2.63
C PRO A 653 22.17 11.96 -1.57
N GLY A 654 21.13 11.17 -1.84
CA GLY A 654 20.61 10.16 -0.95
C GLY A 654 19.65 10.66 0.13
N ALA A 655 19.35 11.96 0.20
CA ALA A 655 18.33 12.49 1.10
C ALA A 655 16.92 12.00 0.67
N PRO A 656 16.04 11.65 1.65
CA PRO A 656 14.69 11.19 1.34
C PRO A 656 13.81 12.34 0.82
N TRP A 657 12.83 12.01 -0.01
CA TRP A 657 11.90 12.96 -0.63
C TRP A 657 11.03 13.76 0.35
N PRO A 658 10.37 13.15 1.38
CA PRO A 658 9.31 13.83 2.13
C PRO A 658 9.68 15.14 2.84
N PRO A 659 10.88 15.31 3.42
CA PRO A 659 11.16 16.56 4.15
C PRO A 659 11.21 17.80 3.28
N THR A 660 11.37 17.66 1.98
CA THR A 660 11.59 18.77 1.05
C THR A 660 10.55 18.85 -0.07
N ASP A 661 9.73 17.83 -0.25
CA ASP A 661 8.79 17.66 -1.37
C ASP A 661 9.48 17.84 -2.74
N SER A 662 10.74 17.51 -2.80
CA SER A 662 11.55 17.58 -4.04
C SER A 662 12.68 16.55 -3.97
N GLY A 663 12.93 15.87 -5.06
CA GLY A 663 13.94 14.84 -5.19
C GLY A 663 14.24 14.52 -6.65
N THR A 664 14.68 13.32 -6.90
CA THR A 664 14.98 12.79 -8.23
C THR A 664 14.09 11.57 -8.49
N GLY A 665 13.36 11.53 -9.60
CA GLY A 665 12.55 10.37 -9.97
C GLY A 665 13.42 9.17 -10.34
N HIS A 666 13.06 7.99 -9.87
CA HIS A 666 13.77 6.74 -10.14
C HIS A 666 12.96 5.79 -10.99
N LEU A 667 13.56 4.64 -11.35
CA LEU A 667 12.91 3.63 -12.19
C LEU A 667 11.78 2.95 -11.43
N TRP A 668 10.70 2.69 -12.12
CA TRP A 668 9.55 1.96 -11.57
C TRP A 668 9.54 0.53 -12.09
N PRO A 669 9.85 -0.49 -11.28
CA PRO A 669 9.88 -1.89 -11.73
C PRO A 669 8.58 -2.37 -12.35
N VAL A 670 7.43 -1.86 -11.90
CA VAL A 670 6.12 -2.19 -12.48
C VAL A 670 6.06 -1.87 -13.98
N LEU A 671 6.71 -0.78 -14.42
CA LEU A 671 6.73 -0.38 -15.84
C LEU A 671 7.58 -1.32 -16.70
N SER A 672 8.60 -1.94 -16.13
CA SER A 672 9.29 -3.06 -16.80
C SER A 672 8.34 -4.23 -17.04
N GLY A 673 7.43 -4.48 -16.12
CA GLY A 673 6.37 -5.48 -16.25
C GLY A 673 5.34 -5.12 -17.32
N GLU A 674 4.82 -3.88 -17.34
CA GLU A 674 3.89 -3.40 -18.39
C GLU A 674 4.53 -3.51 -19.79
N ARG A 675 5.80 -3.14 -19.90
CA ARG A 675 6.54 -3.28 -21.17
C ARG A 675 6.74 -4.75 -21.56
N ALA A 676 6.95 -5.63 -20.58
CA ALA A 676 7.04 -7.07 -20.80
C ALA A 676 5.73 -7.69 -21.29
N GLU A 677 4.58 -7.20 -20.84
CA GLU A 677 3.27 -7.60 -21.35
C GLU A 677 3.08 -7.20 -22.83
N SER A 678 3.56 -6.01 -23.20
CA SER A 678 3.59 -5.58 -24.60
C SER A 678 4.49 -6.50 -25.45
N ASP A 679 5.68 -6.85 -24.97
CA ASP A 679 6.57 -7.82 -25.61
C ASP A 679 5.90 -9.19 -25.80
N LEU A 680 5.19 -9.67 -24.78
CA LEU A 680 4.48 -10.94 -24.84
C LEU A 680 3.34 -10.88 -25.87
N ALA A 681 2.61 -9.76 -25.93
CA ALA A 681 1.56 -9.54 -26.94
C ALA A 681 2.12 -9.52 -28.38
N GLU A 682 3.37 -9.06 -28.56
CA GLU A 682 4.11 -9.12 -29.84
C GLU A 682 4.63 -10.53 -30.17
N GLY A 683 4.59 -11.46 -29.22
CA GLY A 683 5.23 -12.78 -29.33
C GLY A 683 6.73 -12.78 -29.00
N ASN A 684 7.28 -11.67 -28.50
CA ASN A 684 8.66 -11.53 -28.03
C ASN A 684 8.82 -12.08 -26.59
N THR A 685 8.60 -13.39 -26.44
CA THR A 685 8.72 -14.07 -25.12
C THR A 685 10.10 -13.91 -24.48
N SER A 686 11.16 -13.76 -25.27
CA SER A 686 12.52 -13.55 -24.73
C SER A 686 12.69 -12.16 -24.12
N GLY A 687 12.14 -11.12 -24.73
CA GLY A 687 12.11 -9.76 -24.20
C GLY A 687 11.31 -9.71 -22.90
N ALA A 688 10.09 -10.26 -22.92
CA ALA A 688 9.25 -10.34 -21.72
C ALA A 688 9.95 -11.03 -20.54
N ARG A 689 10.69 -12.14 -20.78
CA ARG A 689 11.47 -12.82 -19.74
C ARG A 689 12.64 -11.97 -19.23
N SER A 690 13.28 -11.19 -20.07
CA SER A 690 14.40 -10.33 -19.68
C SER A 690 13.91 -9.19 -18.77
N LEU A 691 12.76 -8.60 -19.07
CA LEU A 691 12.14 -7.55 -18.28
C LEU A 691 11.58 -8.08 -16.95
N LEU A 692 10.98 -9.27 -16.94
CA LEU A 692 10.61 -9.94 -15.70
C LEU A 692 11.83 -10.19 -14.82
N GLN A 693 12.95 -10.65 -15.40
CA GLN A 693 14.17 -10.85 -14.64
C GLN A 693 14.72 -9.53 -14.06
N ALA A 694 14.56 -8.42 -14.78
CA ALA A 694 14.91 -7.09 -14.28
C ALA A 694 14.06 -6.74 -13.05
N MET A 695 12.73 -6.92 -13.09
CA MET A 695 11.84 -6.71 -11.94
C MET A 695 12.29 -7.52 -10.72
N ILE A 696 12.56 -8.82 -10.92
CA ILE A 696 13.06 -9.71 -9.86
C ILE A 696 14.38 -9.19 -9.28
N ASN A 697 15.28 -8.73 -10.13
CA ASN A 697 16.60 -8.26 -9.70
C ASN A 697 16.56 -6.91 -8.98
N PHE A 698 15.58 -6.04 -9.26
CA PHE A 698 15.36 -4.77 -8.55
C PHE A 698 14.88 -4.96 -7.10
N SER A 699 14.36 -6.14 -6.76
CA SER A 699 13.75 -6.44 -5.46
C SER A 699 14.71 -6.23 -4.29
N SER A 700 14.12 -5.93 -3.13
CA SER A 700 14.80 -5.94 -1.83
C SER A 700 14.61 -7.29 -1.11
N GLY A 701 15.46 -7.53 -0.12
CA GLY A 701 15.33 -8.64 0.81
C GLY A 701 15.07 -10.00 0.15
N VAL A 702 13.98 -10.63 0.51
CA VAL A 702 13.60 -11.98 0.03
C VAL A 702 13.01 -12.02 -1.37
N GLY A 703 12.81 -10.87 -2.01
CA GLY A 703 12.20 -10.73 -3.34
C GLY A 703 11.00 -9.78 -3.36
N LEU A 704 11.01 -8.77 -2.50
CA LEU A 704 9.97 -7.75 -2.44
C LEU A 704 10.20 -6.73 -3.54
N VAL A 705 9.26 -6.64 -4.48
CA VAL A 705 9.36 -5.72 -5.62
C VAL A 705 9.02 -4.30 -5.17
N PRO A 706 9.96 -3.34 -5.33
CA PRO A 706 9.75 -1.98 -4.85
C PRO A 706 8.89 -1.15 -5.80
N GLU A 707 8.44 -0.01 -5.30
CA GLU A 707 7.90 1.07 -6.11
C GLU A 707 8.99 1.63 -7.02
N GLN A 708 10.14 2.00 -6.43
CA GLN A 708 11.24 2.62 -7.15
C GLN A 708 12.54 1.83 -6.99
N ALA A 709 13.36 1.84 -8.03
CA ALA A 709 14.68 1.26 -8.08
C ALA A 709 15.71 2.34 -8.47
N TRP A 710 16.81 2.38 -7.74
CA TRP A 710 17.92 3.30 -7.94
C TRP A 710 18.73 2.94 -9.19
N GLU A 711 19.00 3.89 -10.05
CA GLU A 711 19.75 3.71 -11.31
C GLU A 711 21.01 4.56 -11.42
N ASP A 712 21.28 5.33 -10.39
CA ASP A 712 22.43 6.20 -10.30
C ASP A 712 23.62 5.48 -9.62
N PRO A 713 24.83 6.08 -9.62
CA PRO A 713 25.96 5.49 -8.93
C PRO A 713 25.69 5.16 -7.46
N ASP A 714 26.33 4.11 -6.96
CA ASP A 714 26.21 3.68 -5.57
C ASP A 714 26.48 4.84 -4.60
N LEU A 715 25.62 4.97 -3.60
CA LEU A 715 25.77 5.91 -2.51
C LEU A 715 25.92 5.17 -1.18
N ALA A 716 26.86 5.61 -0.37
CA ALA A 716 27.01 5.12 0.99
C ALA A 716 25.85 5.60 1.89
N ALA A 717 25.48 4.78 2.88
CA ALA A 717 24.60 5.21 3.95
C ALA A 717 25.27 6.34 4.76
N SER A 718 24.42 7.24 5.31
CA SER A 718 24.86 8.25 6.26
C SER A 718 25.28 7.59 7.58
N PRO A 719 26.13 8.24 8.37
CA PRO A 719 26.43 7.77 9.71
C PRO A 719 25.16 7.66 10.57
N TYR A 720 25.16 6.70 11.49
CA TYR A 720 24.12 6.52 12.49
C TYR A 720 23.83 7.85 13.23
N GLY A 721 22.54 8.16 13.42
CA GLY A 721 22.10 9.41 14.07
C GLY A 721 22.19 10.67 13.21
N SER A 722 22.37 10.54 11.89
CA SER A 722 22.27 11.66 10.95
C SER A 722 20.87 12.27 10.95
N ASP A 723 20.80 13.56 10.59
CA ASP A 723 19.51 14.26 10.41
C ASP A 723 18.70 13.55 9.30
N PRO A 724 17.47 13.07 9.59
CA PRO A 724 16.64 12.40 8.60
C PRO A 724 16.43 13.17 7.30
N ALA A 725 16.37 14.51 7.36
CA ALA A 725 16.22 15.36 6.18
C ALA A 725 17.42 15.32 5.22
N THR A 726 18.57 14.83 5.66
CA THR A 726 19.82 14.77 4.87
C THR A 726 20.45 13.38 4.89
N ALA A 727 19.82 12.40 5.58
CA ALA A 727 20.35 11.06 5.72
C ALA A 727 20.16 10.26 4.42
N SER A 728 21.18 9.48 4.06
CA SER A 728 21.12 8.46 3.02
C SER A 728 21.02 7.08 3.65
N ILE A 729 20.08 6.26 3.17
CA ILE A 729 19.97 4.85 3.60
C ILE A 729 20.99 3.95 2.88
N GLY A 730 21.79 4.51 1.99
CA GLY A 730 22.68 3.77 1.10
C GLY A 730 21.93 3.16 -0.09
N PHE A 731 22.49 3.34 -1.28
CA PHE A 731 21.88 2.91 -2.53
C PHE A 731 22.88 2.15 -3.39
N THR A 732 22.37 1.19 -4.15
CA THR A 732 23.15 0.41 -5.11
C THR A 732 22.43 0.43 -6.45
N ASP A 733 23.18 0.70 -7.53
CA ASP A 733 22.65 0.72 -8.90
C ASP A 733 21.92 -0.58 -9.25
N GLY A 734 20.66 -0.44 -9.65
CA GLY A 734 19.75 -1.54 -9.97
C GLY A 734 19.11 -2.20 -8.74
N LYS A 735 19.04 -1.56 -7.58
CA LYS A 735 18.37 -2.09 -6.37
C LYS A 735 17.30 -1.13 -5.86
N ALA A 736 16.45 -1.65 -4.97
CA ALA A 736 15.35 -0.88 -4.38
C ALA A 736 15.83 0.45 -3.77
N ALA A 737 15.13 1.54 -4.09
CA ALA A 737 15.31 2.88 -3.52
C ALA A 737 14.65 2.99 -2.12
N GLY A 738 14.51 4.21 -1.59
CA GLY A 738 13.94 4.47 -0.27
C GLY A 738 12.41 4.56 -0.23
N SER A 739 11.74 4.39 -1.36
CA SER A 739 10.28 4.36 -1.45
C SER A 739 9.68 3.03 -0.98
N ALA A 740 8.40 2.78 -1.21
CA ALA A 740 7.73 1.58 -0.72
C ALA A 740 8.28 0.27 -1.30
N SER A 741 8.64 -0.68 -0.44
CA SER A 741 9.01 -2.04 -0.81
C SER A 741 8.51 -3.02 0.26
N PRO A 742 7.54 -3.93 -0.09
CA PRO A 742 6.96 -4.15 -1.41
C PRO A 742 5.96 -3.06 -1.81
N LEU A 743 5.80 -2.83 -3.13
CA LEU A 743 4.60 -2.21 -3.70
C LEU A 743 3.67 -3.33 -4.15
N SER A 744 2.43 -3.37 -3.66
CA SER A 744 1.48 -4.44 -3.97
C SER A 744 1.14 -4.50 -5.47
N TRP A 745 1.02 -3.35 -6.14
CA TRP A 745 0.87 -3.27 -7.59
C TRP A 745 2.04 -3.95 -8.33
N ALA A 746 3.29 -3.63 -7.97
CA ALA A 746 4.46 -4.23 -8.61
C ALA A 746 4.56 -5.74 -8.33
N GLN A 747 4.16 -6.17 -7.13
CA GLN A 747 4.13 -7.57 -6.77
C GLN A 747 3.06 -8.34 -7.57
N ALA A 748 1.89 -7.73 -7.79
CA ALA A 748 0.83 -8.28 -8.63
C ALA A 748 1.27 -8.36 -10.10
N GLN A 749 2.00 -7.34 -10.59
CA GLN A 749 2.57 -7.33 -11.94
C GLN A 749 3.55 -8.50 -12.16
N GLU A 750 4.44 -8.76 -11.20
CA GLU A 750 5.36 -9.91 -11.27
C GLU A 750 4.59 -11.24 -11.35
N LEU A 751 3.60 -11.42 -10.48
CA LEU A 751 2.78 -12.63 -10.42
C LEU A 751 2.04 -12.88 -11.74
N ARG A 752 1.29 -11.89 -12.24
CA ARG A 752 0.49 -12.05 -13.45
C ARG A 752 1.36 -12.22 -14.70
N LEU A 753 2.54 -11.59 -14.75
CA LEU A 753 3.48 -11.77 -15.85
C LEU A 753 4.06 -13.20 -15.86
N ILE A 754 4.37 -13.77 -14.69
CA ILE A 754 4.77 -15.20 -14.59
C ILE A 754 3.64 -16.11 -15.08
N ALA A 755 2.39 -15.84 -14.70
CA ALA A 755 1.23 -16.56 -15.17
C ALA A 755 1.04 -16.42 -16.69
N SER A 756 1.18 -15.20 -17.22
CA SER A 756 1.08 -14.89 -18.65
C SER A 756 2.13 -15.59 -19.50
N LEU A 757 3.38 -15.64 -19.03
CA LEU A 757 4.45 -16.41 -19.67
C LEU A 757 4.16 -17.91 -19.68
N GLY A 758 3.47 -18.42 -18.66
CA GLY A 758 3.00 -19.81 -18.61
C GLY A 758 1.85 -20.09 -19.58
N ALA A 759 0.96 -19.12 -19.77
CA ALA A 759 -0.17 -19.20 -20.68
C ALA A 759 0.22 -18.92 -22.14
N GLY A 760 1.31 -18.17 -22.38
CA GLY A 760 1.76 -17.71 -23.69
C GLY A 760 0.96 -16.50 -24.22
N HIS A 761 0.21 -15.82 -23.35
CA HIS A 761 -0.52 -14.58 -23.62
C HIS A 761 -0.80 -13.85 -22.30
N ASN A 762 -1.13 -12.57 -22.35
CA ASN A 762 -1.51 -11.81 -21.17
C ASN A 762 -2.83 -12.33 -20.59
N VAL A 763 -2.80 -12.83 -19.35
CA VAL A 763 -3.94 -13.52 -18.70
C VAL A 763 -4.99 -12.54 -18.18
N ASP A 764 -4.64 -11.29 -18.04
CA ASP A 764 -5.47 -10.20 -17.50
C ASP A 764 -6.13 -9.34 -18.58
N THR A 765 -5.87 -9.62 -19.89
CA THR A 765 -6.55 -8.91 -20.97
C THR A 765 -8.04 -9.27 -20.98
N PRO A 766 -8.96 -8.27 -20.81
CA PRO A 766 -10.38 -8.56 -20.72
C PRO A 766 -10.94 -9.13 -22.03
N ALA A 767 -11.64 -10.25 -21.93
CA ALA A 767 -12.24 -10.90 -23.10
C ALA A 767 -13.33 -10.04 -23.76
N ILE A 768 -14.03 -9.21 -22.99
CA ILE A 768 -15.15 -8.40 -23.48
C ILE A 768 -14.68 -7.26 -24.39
N THR A 769 -13.63 -6.54 -24.03
CA THR A 769 -13.03 -5.48 -24.85
C THR A 769 -12.32 -6.05 -26.06
N THR A 770 -11.55 -7.14 -25.89
CA THR A 770 -10.90 -7.86 -26.98
C THR A 770 -11.90 -8.33 -28.04
N ALA A 771 -13.02 -8.91 -27.62
CA ALA A 771 -14.08 -9.33 -28.54
C ALA A 771 -14.64 -8.15 -29.33
N ARG A 772 -14.82 -6.99 -28.67
CA ARG A 772 -15.39 -5.82 -29.33
C ARG A 772 -14.40 -5.10 -30.26
N TYR A 773 -13.23 -4.78 -29.79
CA TYR A 773 -12.34 -3.84 -30.48
C TYR A 773 -11.25 -4.52 -31.31
N ILE A 774 -10.79 -5.70 -30.89
CA ILE A 774 -9.75 -6.45 -31.61
C ILE A 774 -10.36 -7.47 -32.56
N THR A 775 -11.26 -8.33 -32.07
CA THR A 775 -11.82 -9.41 -32.86
C THR A 775 -12.84 -8.92 -33.89
N SER A 776 -13.74 -8.04 -33.48
CA SER A 776 -14.79 -7.49 -34.37
C SER A 776 -14.29 -6.25 -35.16
N GLY A 777 -13.16 -5.68 -34.76
CA GLY A 777 -12.65 -4.42 -35.27
C GLY A 777 -13.35 -3.18 -34.67
N PRO A 778 -12.77 -1.97 -34.83
CA PRO A 778 -13.32 -0.76 -34.27
C PRO A 778 -14.72 -0.45 -34.82
N PRO A 779 -15.69 -0.10 -33.96
CA PRO A 779 -17.06 0.15 -34.39
C PRO A 779 -17.18 1.43 -35.20
N GLY A 780 -18.10 1.45 -36.15
CA GLY A 780 -18.41 2.61 -37.00
C GLY A 780 -18.99 3.78 -36.16
N SER A 781 -18.97 5.00 -36.68
CA SER A 781 -19.54 6.18 -36.02
C SER A 781 -20.93 6.52 -36.60
N LEU A 782 -21.80 7.04 -35.74
CA LEU A 782 -23.08 7.65 -36.14
C LEU A 782 -23.04 9.15 -35.84
N PRO A 783 -23.56 10.01 -36.71
CA PRO A 783 -23.72 11.43 -36.42
C PRO A 783 -24.79 11.61 -35.32
N VAL A 784 -24.50 12.37 -34.30
CA VAL A 784 -25.47 12.80 -33.30
C VAL A 784 -25.34 14.31 -33.09
N THR A 785 -26.44 15.03 -33.17
CA THR A 785 -26.46 16.48 -32.97
C THR A 785 -27.60 16.83 -32.03
N ILE A 786 -27.35 17.55 -30.97
CA ILE A 786 -28.34 18.13 -30.09
C ILE A 786 -28.75 19.51 -30.65
N THR A 787 -30.03 19.72 -30.84
CA THR A 787 -30.58 21.00 -31.35
C THR A 787 -31.24 21.81 -30.22
N ALA A 788 -31.70 21.18 -29.17
CA ALA A 788 -32.20 21.80 -27.96
C ALA A 788 -32.04 20.83 -26.76
N PRO A 789 -31.83 21.33 -25.53
CA PRO A 789 -31.57 22.74 -25.20
C PRO A 789 -30.20 23.20 -25.74
N ALA A 790 -29.97 24.49 -25.83
CA ALA A 790 -28.66 25.03 -26.12
C ALA A 790 -27.71 24.81 -24.91
N SER A 791 -26.43 24.62 -25.17
CA SER A 791 -25.43 24.54 -24.09
C SER A 791 -25.46 25.78 -23.22
N GLY A 792 -25.43 25.62 -21.89
CA GLY A 792 -25.55 26.73 -20.90
C GLY A 792 -26.98 27.28 -20.73
N ALA A 793 -27.99 26.62 -21.24
CA ALA A 793 -29.39 27.05 -21.07
C ALA A 793 -29.84 26.96 -19.60
N THR A 794 -30.50 28.01 -19.12
CA THR A 794 -31.13 28.00 -17.79
C THR A 794 -32.56 27.47 -17.87
N LEU A 795 -32.87 26.42 -17.13
CA LEU A 795 -34.17 25.77 -17.05
C LEU A 795 -34.88 26.18 -15.76
N THR A 796 -36.21 26.27 -15.82
CA THR A 796 -37.06 26.60 -14.66
C THR A 796 -38.03 25.45 -14.33
N THR A 797 -37.87 24.33 -14.98
CA THR A 797 -38.70 23.14 -14.86
C THR A 797 -37.85 21.92 -14.53
N ALA A 798 -38.39 20.95 -13.82
CA ALA A 798 -37.75 19.69 -13.49
C ALA A 798 -37.62 18.72 -14.69
N THR A 799 -38.06 19.15 -15.87
CA THR A 799 -37.94 18.39 -17.12
C THR A 799 -37.62 19.36 -18.26
N THR A 800 -36.84 18.85 -19.21
CA THR A 800 -36.57 19.55 -20.48
C THR A 800 -36.90 18.65 -21.66
N THR A 801 -37.17 19.26 -22.82
CA THR A 801 -37.27 18.49 -24.05
C THR A 801 -35.93 18.54 -24.75
N VAL A 802 -35.30 17.36 -24.90
CA VAL A 802 -34.09 17.23 -25.69
C VAL A 802 -34.47 16.83 -27.12
N THR A 803 -34.02 17.64 -28.07
CA THR A 803 -34.25 17.38 -29.52
C THR A 803 -32.93 17.34 -30.26
N GLY A 804 -32.91 16.60 -31.34
CA GLY A 804 -31.69 16.45 -32.12
C GLY A 804 -31.90 15.65 -33.39
N THR A 805 -30.80 15.34 -34.08
CA THR A 805 -30.80 14.50 -35.28
C THR A 805 -29.70 13.43 -35.20
N THR A 806 -29.99 12.28 -35.77
CA THR A 806 -29.06 11.16 -35.95
C THR A 806 -29.49 10.30 -37.14
N THR A 807 -28.87 9.17 -37.37
CA THR A 807 -29.27 8.25 -38.44
C THR A 807 -30.70 7.75 -38.22
N PRO A 808 -31.57 7.76 -39.26
CA PRO A 808 -32.97 7.31 -39.14
C PRO A 808 -33.09 5.90 -38.54
N GLY A 809 -34.00 5.73 -37.57
CA GLY A 809 -34.31 4.47 -36.90
C GLY A 809 -33.32 4.06 -35.81
N SER A 810 -32.30 4.86 -35.52
CA SER A 810 -31.39 4.60 -34.43
C SER A 810 -32.07 4.64 -33.09
N ALA A 811 -31.68 3.76 -32.18
CA ALA A 811 -32.03 3.90 -30.76
C ALA A 811 -31.23 5.07 -30.17
N VAL A 812 -31.89 5.96 -29.46
CA VAL A 812 -31.27 7.14 -28.82
C VAL A 812 -31.40 7.00 -27.32
N SER A 813 -30.30 7.12 -26.60
CA SER A 813 -30.25 7.18 -25.15
C SER A 813 -29.73 8.55 -24.73
N ILE A 814 -30.40 9.16 -23.74
CA ILE A 814 -30.10 10.50 -23.23
C ILE A 814 -29.88 10.38 -21.74
N GLU A 815 -28.71 10.72 -21.28
CA GLU A 815 -28.39 10.87 -19.87
C GLU A 815 -28.47 12.33 -19.46
N ALA A 816 -29.05 12.61 -18.29
CA ALA A 816 -28.95 13.87 -17.59
C ALA A 816 -28.31 13.59 -16.20
N ALA A 817 -27.10 14.04 -16.00
CA ALA A 817 -26.37 13.89 -14.78
C ALA A 817 -26.17 15.25 -14.09
N ASP A 818 -26.47 15.34 -12.79
CA ASP A 818 -26.20 16.54 -11.98
C ASP A 818 -24.75 16.50 -11.49
N SER A 819 -23.91 17.33 -12.09
CA SER A 819 -22.50 17.47 -11.72
C SER A 819 -22.26 18.26 -10.42
N THR A 820 -23.29 18.91 -9.86
CA THR A 820 -23.19 19.77 -8.68
C THR A 820 -23.55 19.03 -7.39
N THR A 821 -24.62 18.22 -7.42
CA THR A 821 -25.15 17.53 -6.23
C THR A 821 -24.67 16.09 -6.09
N GLY A 822 -24.10 15.53 -7.16
CA GLY A 822 -23.74 14.09 -7.22
C GLY A 822 -24.96 13.16 -7.20
N GLU A 823 -26.15 13.67 -7.55
CA GLU A 823 -27.35 12.83 -7.68
C GLU A 823 -27.21 11.86 -8.85
N ALA A 824 -27.77 10.66 -8.69
CA ALA A 824 -27.74 9.62 -9.71
C ALA A 824 -28.35 10.12 -11.03
N ALA A 825 -27.68 9.85 -12.13
CA ALA A 825 -28.11 10.26 -13.47
C ALA A 825 -29.45 9.63 -13.85
N THR A 826 -30.24 10.38 -14.62
CA THR A 826 -31.44 9.83 -15.25
C THR A 826 -31.16 9.51 -16.72
N VAL A 827 -31.60 8.34 -17.17
CA VAL A 827 -31.47 7.92 -18.57
C VAL A 827 -32.84 7.75 -19.20
N THR A 828 -33.07 8.48 -20.29
CA THR A 828 -34.30 8.41 -21.09
C THR A 828 -33.93 7.85 -22.47
N SER A 829 -34.81 7.03 -23.03
CA SER A 829 -34.59 6.47 -24.37
C SER A 829 -35.72 6.86 -25.35
N THR A 830 -35.38 7.00 -26.63
CA THR A 830 -36.29 7.23 -27.74
C THR A 830 -35.78 6.58 -29.00
N THR A 831 -36.48 6.73 -30.11
CA THR A 831 -36.00 6.25 -31.42
C THR A 831 -36.05 7.40 -32.42
N ALA A 832 -35.05 7.57 -33.23
CA ALA A 832 -35.01 8.55 -34.29
C ALA A 832 -36.04 8.24 -35.39
N GLY A 833 -36.80 9.22 -35.80
CA GLY A 833 -37.77 9.13 -36.90
C GLY A 833 -37.18 8.76 -38.23
N SER A 834 -38.03 8.58 -39.24
CA SER A 834 -37.60 8.29 -40.62
C SER A 834 -36.83 9.45 -41.29
N ASP A 835 -36.95 10.64 -40.73
CA ASP A 835 -36.18 11.85 -41.11
C ASP A 835 -34.89 12.06 -40.31
N GLY A 836 -34.62 11.13 -39.37
CA GLY A 836 -33.48 11.20 -38.49
C GLY A 836 -33.67 12.09 -37.23
N SER A 837 -34.83 12.75 -37.11
CA SER A 837 -35.11 13.59 -35.92
C SER A 837 -35.45 12.75 -34.69
N PHE A 838 -35.07 13.22 -33.48
CA PHE A 838 -35.53 12.65 -32.22
C PHE A 838 -35.99 13.73 -31.24
N SER A 839 -36.87 13.35 -30.33
CA SER A 839 -37.35 14.19 -29.26
C SER A 839 -37.70 13.34 -28.05
N ALA A 840 -37.22 13.77 -26.86
CA ALA A 840 -37.54 13.11 -25.60
C ALA A 840 -37.74 14.14 -24.47
N SER A 841 -38.63 13.86 -23.53
CA SER A 841 -38.75 14.62 -22.29
C SER A 841 -37.84 14.01 -21.25
N VAL A 842 -36.85 14.74 -20.79
CA VAL A 842 -35.78 14.29 -19.90
C VAL A 842 -35.92 14.96 -18.55
N PRO A 843 -36.06 14.22 -17.46
CA PRO A 843 -35.92 14.78 -16.11
C PRO A 843 -34.53 15.37 -15.89
N VAL A 844 -34.47 16.51 -15.18
CA VAL A 844 -33.20 17.16 -14.81
C VAL A 844 -33.24 17.50 -13.32
N GLY A 845 -32.08 17.40 -12.66
CA GLY A 845 -31.90 17.80 -11.27
C GLY A 845 -31.75 19.29 -11.08
N PHE A 846 -31.75 19.73 -9.82
CA PHE A 846 -31.44 21.11 -9.47
C PHE A 846 -29.92 21.29 -9.49
N GLY A 847 -29.45 22.29 -10.24
CA GLY A 847 -28.01 22.54 -10.38
C GLY A 847 -27.57 22.47 -11.84
N THR A 848 -26.27 22.26 -12.04
CA THR A 848 -25.71 22.10 -13.40
C THR A 848 -25.88 20.64 -13.85
N ASN A 849 -26.57 20.44 -14.96
CA ASN A 849 -26.78 19.11 -15.55
C ASN A 849 -25.93 18.95 -16.80
N ALA A 850 -25.17 17.89 -16.88
CA ALA A 850 -24.56 17.40 -18.11
C ALA A 850 -25.61 16.59 -18.90
N LEU A 851 -25.82 16.91 -20.17
CA LEU A 851 -26.70 16.13 -21.04
C LEU A 851 -25.82 15.37 -22.06
N THR A 852 -25.78 14.06 -21.96
CA THR A 852 -25.10 13.20 -22.93
C THR A 852 -26.11 12.46 -23.78
N VAL A 853 -26.03 12.61 -25.09
CA VAL A 853 -26.91 11.93 -26.05
C VAL A 853 -26.08 10.96 -26.88
N THR A 854 -26.52 9.69 -26.89
CA THR A 854 -25.95 8.66 -27.73
C THR A 854 -26.96 8.07 -28.69
N ALA A 855 -26.50 7.59 -29.82
CA ALA A 855 -27.33 6.86 -30.79
C ALA A 855 -26.66 5.55 -31.19
N THR A 856 -27.48 4.49 -31.32
CA THR A 856 -27.02 3.17 -31.76
C THR A 856 -27.95 2.62 -32.83
N THR A 857 -27.41 1.94 -33.84
CA THR A 857 -28.25 1.31 -34.88
C THR A 857 -28.74 -0.07 -34.40
N LYS A 858 -30.00 -0.41 -34.72
CA LYS A 858 -30.52 -1.78 -34.60
C LYS A 858 -30.07 -2.58 -35.82
N GLY A 859 -29.12 -3.45 -35.63
CA GLY A 859 -28.72 -4.38 -36.68
C GLY A 859 -27.77 -5.42 -36.11
N ALA A 860 -27.81 -6.62 -36.64
CA ALA A 860 -27.01 -7.73 -36.18
C ALA A 860 -25.52 -7.38 -36.12
N GLY A 861 -24.97 -7.26 -34.94
CA GLY A 861 -23.56 -7.38 -34.61
C GLY A 861 -22.64 -6.22 -34.91
N GLU A 862 -23.11 -5.11 -35.48
CA GLU A 862 -22.20 -4.08 -35.98
C GLU A 862 -22.66 -2.69 -35.62
N VAL A 863 -22.37 -2.31 -34.44
CA VAL A 863 -22.96 -1.06 -34.13
C VAL A 863 -21.98 0.04 -34.03
N GLY A 864 -22.15 0.99 -34.90
CA GLY A 864 -21.62 2.33 -34.69
C GLY A 864 -22.45 3.05 -33.64
N GLY A 865 -21.80 3.71 -32.72
CA GLY A 865 -22.38 4.67 -31.79
C GLY A 865 -21.90 6.08 -32.10
N GLY A 866 -22.72 7.07 -31.85
CA GLY A 866 -22.33 8.48 -31.84
C GLY A 866 -22.71 9.12 -30.49
N ARG A 867 -21.95 10.11 -30.06
CA ARG A 867 -22.13 10.85 -28.80
C ARG A 867 -22.15 12.35 -29.08
N SER A 868 -22.96 13.07 -28.34
CA SER A 868 -22.94 14.53 -28.24
C SER A 868 -23.26 14.94 -26.82
N THR A 869 -22.52 15.89 -26.26
CA THR A 869 -22.71 16.45 -24.93
C THR A 869 -23.06 17.92 -24.96
#